data_ebd40a08230251129844980ea1bf83dd
#
_entry.id   ebd40a08230251129844980ea1bf83dd
#
_cell.length_a   1.000
_cell.length_b   1.000
_cell.length_c   1.000
_cell.angle_alpha   90.00
_cell.angle_beta   90.00
_cell.angle_gamma   90.00
#
_symmetry.space_group_name_H-M   'P 1'
#
loop_
_entity.id
_entity.type
_entity.pdbx_description
1 polymer ?
#
loop_
_entity_poly.entity_id
_entity_poly.type
_entity_poly.pdbx_seq_one_letter_code
_entity_poly.pdbx_strand_id
1 'polypeptide(L)'
;MKEVLLVGNPNAGKTTLFNSLTHSNEHVGNWHGVTVENKKKVFSFEGEDFLLVDTPGVYSLCPLSFEEEVSTSTILASAGKKIINICDQNNLQRNLYLTLCLLERGCDVVLAVNEIDKKTIFKVDYAKLAKALKIPVVGVNAEKKIGLDKLKSLLKSEKVESNLPYLKKLTTTSSFLKQNAYLLIKAYEKDRKFFEKLKLKNIDEIFASVPENSVEILAACRYEFIDELIKTCTVRTHEVYGKSKFDKILLNKWLAFPVFLLILAGIFYLTFFSLGAWLSDLLNGLLNLISTPILSLIENSFGQSWIYDLFNVAIFGGVGTVLSFLPQVVLLFFFLSILEDSGYLSRVAFIFEDILGKIGLSGKSVYTLLMGFGCSTTAIMTSRNMDDKNAKIKTALLCPYMSCSAKIPIYTVIGGAFFGAKNIFVIMGLYLLGIVVAIAISKILDLTILKSQKQSFILEFPPYRMTSFKRVGGILWKNVKNFLIKVGSVMISMNIVIWLLSSFSFNFSYVSSSGGTSMLESLGKFLAPIFAPLGFDNWAIVSALLAGLVAKEVVVSSIAMFNGIDASATKLISQSILLPASVVYFSSKASVLSFLVFCLLYTPCIASISMLMQEIGKKWTFLGIAIELFTAYLVAFVTYNVAFAFEVFGFVKPFLILLAIITILFAFVFVIKKIKRKKTCAFCETCKNCHKNQSK
;
A
#
# COMPACT_ATOMS: atom_id res chain seq x y z
N MET A 1 3.53 1.68 41.64
CA MET A 1 2.82 1.25 40.42
C MET A 1 3.71 0.25 39.70
N LYS A 2 3.24 -0.98 39.48
CA LYS A 2 4.00 -2.04 38.79
C LYS A 2 3.75 -1.96 37.31
N GLU A 3 4.81 -1.92 36.48
CA GLU A 3 4.68 -1.92 35.03
C GLU A 3 4.61 -3.34 34.48
N VAL A 4 3.60 -3.61 33.62
CA VAL A 4 3.34 -4.91 33.00
C VAL A 4 3.30 -4.73 31.49
N LEU A 5 4.08 -5.52 30.75
CA LEU A 5 4.06 -5.51 29.29
C LEU A 5 3.06 -6.52 28.75
N LEU A 6 2.28 -6.11 27.75
CA LEU A 6 1.42 -7.00 26.98
C LEU A 6 2.09 -7.28 25.63
N VAL A 7 2.50 -8.54 25.43
CA VAL A 7 3.24 -9.03 24.27
C VAL A 7 2.47 -10.18 23.62
N GLY A 8 2.61 -10.38 22.34
CA GLY A 8 2.01 -11.51 21.64
C GLY A 8 2.11 -11.36 20.13
N ASN A 9 1.81 -12.45 19.43
CA ASN A 9 1.80 -12.46 17.98
C ASN A 9 0.73 -11.52 17.42
N PRO A 10 0.88 -11.02 16.20
CA PRO A 10 -0.21 -10.37 15.48
C PRO A 10 -1.45 -11.26 15.47
N ASN A 11 -2.62 -10.68 15.61
CA ASN A 11 -3.92 -11.37 15.63
C ASN A 11 -4.19 -12.34 16.81
N ALA A 12 -3.32 -12.43 17.82
CA ALA A 12 -3.55 -13.25 19.00
C ALA A 12 -4.65 -12.71 19.97
N GLY A 13 -5.22 -11.52 19.69
CA GLY A 13 -6.23 -10.87 20.52
C GLY A 13 -5.68 -9.88 21.53
N LYS A 14 -4.44 -9.40 21.33
CA LYS A 14 -3.72 -8.50 22.24
C LYS A 14 -4.48 -7.21 22.57
N THR A 15 -4.90 -6.45 21.53
CA THR A 15 -5.65 -5.20 21.73
C THR A 15 -7.03 -5.45 22.36
N THR A 16 -7.66 -6.58 22.07
CA THR A 16 -8.92 -6.98 22.74
C THR A 16 -8.69 -7.22 24.22
N LEU A 17 -7.60 -7.91 24.59
CA LEU A 17 -7.24 -8.15 25.98
C LEU A 17 -6.88 -6.84 26.70
N PHE A 18 -6.13 -5.94 26.05
CA PHE A 18 -5.81 -4.62 26.55
C PHE A 18 -7.08 -3.82 26.89
N ASN A 19 -8.03 -3.74 25.94
CA ASN A 19 -9.30 -3.06 26.13
C ASN A 19 -10.11 -3.66 27.28
N SER A 20 -10.11 -4.98 27.41
CA SER A 20 -10.87 -5.69 28.43
C SER A 20 -10.29 -5.51 29.82
N LEU A 21 -8.96 -5.42 29.97
CA LEU A 21 -8.27 -5.18 31.24
C LEU A 21 -8.36 -3.72 31.68
N THR A 22 -8.29 -2.77 30.74
CA THR A 22 -8.21 -1.32 31.02
C THR A 22 -9.54 -0.60 30.84
N HIS A 23 -10.63 -1.31 30.49
CA HIS A 23 -11.95 -0.74 30.16
C HIS A 23 -11.88 0.37 29.11
N SER A 24 -10.96 0.26 28.15
CA SER A 24 -10.77 1.22 27.06
C SER A 24 -11.38 0.71 25.75
N ASN A 25 -11.60 1.63 24.80
CA ASN A 25 -12.12 1.35 23.46
C ASN A 25 -11.05 1.63 22.38
N GLU A 26 -9.84 1.13 22.59
CA GLU A 26 -8.80 1.23 21.57
C GLU A 26 -9.16 0.38 20.34
N HIS A 27 -8.85 0.89 19.16
CA HIS A 27 -9.19 0.18 17.92
C HIS A 27 -8.50 -1.19 17.84
N VAL A 28 -9.31 -2.23 17.73
CA VAL A 28 -8.87 -3.59 17.45
C VAL A 28 -8.64 -3.71 15.96
N GLY A 29 -7.41 -3.60 15.52
CA GLY A 29 -7.02 -3.75 14.11
C GLY A 29 -5.51 -3.59 13.95
N ASN A 30 -4.93 -4.38 13.07
CA ASN A 30 -3.53 -4.24 12.65
C ASN A 30 -3.44 -3.05 11.67
N TRP A 31 -3.20 -1.87 12.18
CA TRP A 31 -2.94 -0.68 11.35
C TRP A 31 -1.43 -0.55 11.17
N HIS A 32 -0.93 -1.09 10.07
CA HIS A 32 0.43 -0.85 9.64
C HIS A 32 0.56 0.61 9.15
N GLY A 33 1.59 1.33 9.62
CA GLY A 33 1.93 2.65 9.11
C GLY A 33 1.48 3.86 9.94
N VAL A 34 1.00 3.67 11.17
CA VAL A 34 0.85 4.77 12.16
C VAL A 34 2.09 4.80 13.04
N THR A 35 2.50 5.99 13.49
CA THR A 35 3.59 6.16 14.48
C THR A 35 3.35 5.21 15.64
N VAL A 36 4.24 4.21 15.79
CA VAL A 36 4.05 3.12 16.75
C VAL A 36 4.50 3.63 18.11
N GLU A 37 3.58 4.26 18.83
CA GLU A 37 3.76 4.54 20.25
C GLU A 37 3.17 3.40 21.07
N ASN A 38 3.92 2.95 22.07
CA ASN A 38 3.45 1.98 23.04
C ASN A 38 2.28 2.60 23.81
N LYS A 39 1.10 2.01 23.72
CA LYS A 39 -0.07 2.48 24.45
C LYS A 39 0.07 2.10 25.91
N LYS A 40 -0.14 3.07 26.79
CA LYS A 40 -0.02 2.88 28.24
C LYS A 40 -1.32 3.24 28.92
N LYS A 41 -1.85 2.34 29.76
CA LYS A 41 -3.03 2.60 30.61
C LYS A 41 -2.89 1.92 31.97
N VAL A 42 -3.45 2.56 32.98
CA VAL A 42 -3.48 2.04 34.33
C VAL A 42 -4.76 1.25 34.52
N PHE A 43 -4.66 0.11 35.22
CA PHE A 43 -5.79 -0.60 35.79
C PHE A 43 -5.48 -1.01 37.24
N SER A 44 -6.51 -1.04 38.11
CA SER A 44 -6.37 -1.38 39.49
C SER A 44 -6.94 -2.78 39.73
N PHE A 45 -6.27 -3.56 40.58
CA PHE A 45 -6.73 -4.89 41.03
C PHE A 45 -6.33 -5.15 42.47
N GLU A 46 -7.30 -5.45 43.35
CA GLU A 46 -7.12 -5.71 44.76
C GLU A 46 -6.24 -4.65 45.46
N GLY A 47 -6.47 -3.39 45.19
CA GLY A 47 -5.77 -2.26 45.80
C GLY A 47 -4.37 -1.96 45.26
N GLU A 48 -3.89 -2.70 44.27
CA GLU A 48 -2.64 -2.41 43.58
C GLU A 48 -2.89 -1.83 42.17
N ASP A 49 -2.12 -0.80 41.78
CA ASP A 49 -2.17 -0.19 40.46
C ASP A 49 -1.09 -0.76 39.55
N PHE A 50 -1.53 -1.19 38.35
CA PHE A 50 -0.68 -1.72 37.30
C PHE A 50 -0.71 -0.81 36.09
N LEU A 51 0.48 -0.45 35.56
CA LEU A 51 0.62 0.24 34.29
C LEU A 51 0.77 -0.81 33.17
N LEU A 52 -0.29 -1.01 32.39
CA LEU A 52 -0.26 -1.92 31.25
C LEU A 52 0.29 -1.20 30.02
N VAL A 53 1.33 -1.76 29.41
CA VAL A 53 1.97 -1.24 28.20
C VAL A 53 1.70 -2.20 27.05
N ASP A 54 0.89 -1.79 26.06
CA ASP A 54 0.63 -2.56 24.85
C ASP A 54 1.77 -2.37 23.86
N THR A 55 2.41 -3.48 23.45
CA THR A 55 3.45 -3.47 22.42
C THR A 55 2.88 -3.89 21.07
N PRO A 56 3.41 -3.44 19.93
CA PRO A 56 3.08 -4.02 18.63
C PRO A 56 3.26 -5.53 18.59
N GLY A 57 2.54 -6.23 17.70
CA GLY A 57 2.66 -7.69 17.57
C GLY A 57 4.04 -8.09 17.04
N VAL A 58 4.63 -9.14 17.65
CA VAL A 58 5.93 -9.70 17.24
C VAL A 58 5.85 -11.21 17.14
N TYR A 59 6.64 -11.78 16.22
CA TYR A 59 6.72 -13.24 16.07
C TYR A 59 7.94 -13.84 16.80
N SER A 60 8.99 -13.04 16.94
CA SER A 60 10.24 -13.43 17.61
C SER A 60 10.95 -12.19 18.17
N LEU A 61 12.05 -12.40 18.91
CA LEU A 61 12.93 -11.30 19.33
C LEU A 61 14.01 -10.93 18.29
N CYS A 62 13.88 -11.44 17.06
CA CYS A 62 14.67 -11.03 15.90
C CYS A 62 13.77 -10.22 14.96
N PRO A 63 13.74 -8.88 15.08
CA PRO A 63 12.79 -8.04 14.38
C PRO A 63 13.04 -8.05 12.87
N LEU A 64 11.98 -8.27 12.09
CA LEU A 64 11.97 -8.21 10.64
C LEU A 64 11.36 -6.89 10.11
N SER A 65 10.58 -6.19 10.95
CA SER A 65 9.96 -4.91 10.63
C SER A 65 10.30 -3.84 11.66
N PHE A 66 10.08 -2.56 11.30
CA PHE A 66 10.28 -1.45 12.24
C PHE A 66 9.36 -1.55 13.47
N GLU A 67 8.14 -2.03 13.29
CA GLU A 67 7.18 -2.24 14.39
C GLU A 67 7.67 -3.32 15.35
N GLU A 68 8.20 -4.41 14.81
CA GLU A 68 8.83 -5.46 15.63
C GLU A 68 10.11 -4.97 16.33
N GLU A 69 10.86 -4.05 15.71
CA GLU A 69 12.05 -3.45 16.33
C GLU A 69 11.67 -2.60 17.56
N VAL A 70 10.58 -1.81 17.48
CA VAL A 70 10.04 -1.05 18.62
C VAL A 70 9.63 -2.00 19.76
N SER A 71 8.88 -3.05 19.44
CA SER A 71 8.45 -4.04 20.43
C SER A 71 9.61 -4.78 21.06
N THR A 72 10.53 -5.26 20.23
CA THR A 72 11.74 -5.98 20.70
C THR A 72 12.61 -5.09 21.59
N SER A 73 12.82 -3.82 21.19
CA SER A 73 13.57 -2.88 22.04
C SER A 73 12.90 -2.60 23.38
N THR A 74 11.55 -2.49 23.39
CA THR A 74 10.76 -2.32 24.61
C THR A 74 10.86 -3.54 25.51
N ILE A 75 10.76 -4.75 24.94
CA ILE A 75 10.91 -6.01 25.69
C ILE A 75 12.34 -6.14 26.26
N LEU A 76 13.36 -5.82 25.47
CA LEU A 76 14.76 -5.88 25.91
C LEU A 76 15.07 -4.87 27.02
N ALA A 77 14.43 -3.70 27.00
CA ALA A 77 14.56 -2.67 28.04
C ALA A 77 13.76 -2.97 29.32
N SER A 78 12.90 -3.99 29.31
CA SER A 78 11.99 -4.31 30.42
C SER A 78 12.55 -5.36 31.39
N ALA A 79 13.85 -5.43 31.57
CA ALA A 79 14.46 -6.37 32.51
C ALA A 79 13.83 -6.25 33.89
N GLY A 80 13.35 -7.38 34.44
CA GLY A 80 12.69 -7.45 35.76
C GLY A 80 11.20 -7.08 35.79
N LYS A 81 10.61 -6.67 34.66
CA LYS A 81 9.15 -6.42 34.56
C LYS A 81 8.40 -7.69 34.20
N LYS A 82 7.14 -7.77 34.66
CA LYS A 82 6.27 -8.89 34.31
C LYS A 82 5.71 -8.72 32.93
N ILE A 83 5.65 -9.82 32.15
CA ILE A 83 5.18 -9.85 30.76
C ILE A 83 3.95 -10.75 30.67
N ILE A 84 2.85 -10.23 30.19
CA ILE A 84 1.72 -11.03 29.73
C ILE A 84 1.97 -11.39 28.28
N ASN A 85 2.21 -12.66 27.99
CA ASN A 85 2.30 -13.13 26.61
C ASN A 85 0.97 -13.77 26.23
N ILE A 86 0.26 -13.16 25.25
CA ILE A 86 -1.01 -13.68 24.76
C ILE A 86 -0.80 -14.59 23.54
N CYS A 87 -1.36 -15.78 23.59
CA CYS A 87 -1.31 -16.80 22.55
C CYS A 87 -2.72 -17.14 22.06
N ASP A 88 -2.91 -17.26 20.76
CA ASP A 88 -4.15 -17.81 20.18
C ASP A 88 -4.15 -19.34 20.34
N GLN A 89 -5.20 -19.88 20.93
CA GLN A 89 -5.36 -21.31 21.16
C GLN A 89 -5.34 -22.12 19.87
N ASN A 90 -5.91 -21.60 18.77
CA ASN A 90 -5.95 -22.29 17.48
C ASN A 90 -4.61 -22.28 16.74
N ASN A 91 -3.74 -21.31 17.05
CA ASN A 91 -2.40 -21.14 16.48
C ASN A 91 -1.30 -21.34 17.54
N LEU A 92 -1.54 -22.20 18.52
CA LEU A 92 -0.69 -22.36 19.69
C LEU A 92 0.77 -22.69 19.32
N GLN A 93 0.99 -23.60 18.35
CA GLN A 93 2.32 -23.99 17.88
C GLN A 93 3.20 -22.79 17.52
N ARG A 94 2.66 -21.88 16.75
CA ARG A 94 3.37 -20.69 16.29
C ARG A 94 3.52 -19.64 17.39
N ASN A 95 2.50 -19.48 18.22
CA ASN A 95 2.50 -18.49 19.28
C ASN A 95 3.47 -18.87 20.41
N LEU A 96 3.64 -20.15 20.70
CA LEU A 96 4.62 -20.64 21.67
C LEU A 96 6.07 -20.36 21.27
N TYR A 97 6.36 -20.16 19.98
CA TYR A 97 7.70 -19.76 19.54
C TYR A 97 8.17 -18.46 20.19
N LEU A 98 7.31 -17.43 20.20
CA LEU A 98 7.59 -16.18 20.91
C LEU A 98 7.73 -16.39 22.42
N THR A 99 6.88 -17.26 23.00
CA THR A 99 6.97 -17.62 24.42
C THR A 99 8.37 -18.17 24.75
N LEU A 100 8.88 -19.09 23.93
CA LEU A 100 10.24 -19.64 24.12
C LEU A 100 11.32 -18.55 24.02
N CYS A 101 11.23 -17.65 23.03
CA CYS A 101 12.18 -16.54 22.90
C CYS A 101 12.18 -15.62 24.15
N LEU A 102 11.01 -15.37 24.76
CA LEU A 102 10.91 -14.59 26.00
C LEU A 102 11.52 -15.32 27.19
N LEU A 103 11.28 -16.64 27.29
CA LEU A 103 11.84 -17.49 28.35
C LEU A 103 13.35 -17.66 28.22
N GLU A 104 13.88 -17.83 27.02
CA GLU A 104 15.31 -17.86 26.72
C GLU A 104 16.02 -16.56 27.14
N ARG A 105 15.31 -15.44 27.10
CA ARG A 105 15.81 -14.14 27.59
C ARG A 105 15.78 -14.06 29.12
N GLY A 106 15.09 -14.97 29.77
CA GLY A 106 14.89 -14.94 31.24
C GLY A 106 13.84 -13.94 31.68
N CYS A 107 12.87 -13.62 30.84
CA CYS A 107 11.75 -12.76 31.19
C CYS A 107 10.80 -13.43 32.17
N ASP A 108 10.13 -12.64 33.02
CA ASP A 108 9.06 -13.13 33.92
C ASP A 108 7.73 -13.11 33.14
N VAL A 109 7.32 -14.30 32.65
CA VAL A 109 6.20 -14.44 31.70
C VAL A 109 5.01 -15.10 32.35
N VAL A 110 3.83 -14.49 32.17
CA VAL A 110 2.51 -15.11 32.40
C VAL A 110 1.91 -15.40 31.04
N LEU A 111 1.64 -16.66 30.73
CA LEU A 111 1.09 -17.09 29.46
C LEU A 111 -0.45 -17.05 29.50
N ALA A 112 -1.06 -16.16 28.70
CA ALA A 112 -2.50 -16.06 28.52
C ALA A 112 -2.90 -16.75 27.19
N VAL A 113 -3.56 -17.90 27.28
CA VAL A 113 -4.06 -18.62 26.10
C VAL A 113 -5.47 -18.14 25.81
N ASN A 114 -5.65 -17.44 24.67
CA ASN A 114 -6.90 -16.78 24.30
C ASN A 114 -7.77 -17.68 23.41
N GLU A 115 -8.99 -17.91 23.86
CA GLU A 115 -10.02 -18.64 23.10
C GLU A 115 -10.79 -17.66 22.23
N ILE A 116 -10.36 -17.47 20.97
CA ILE A 116 -10.94 -16.48 20.04
C ILE A 116 -12.25 -17.00 19.40
N ASP A 117 -12.37 -18.30 19.11
CA ASP A 117 -13.49 -18.86 18.36
C ASP A 117 -14.31 -19.87 19.14
N LYS A 118 -15.64 -19.91 18.85
CA LYS A 118 -16.56 -20.93 19.39
C LYS A 118 -16.21 -22.36 18.96
N LYS A 119 -15.42 -22.54 17.89
CA LYS A 119 -14.93 -23.83 17.38
C LYS A 119 -13.42 -23.91 17.63
N THR A 120 -13.07 -24.30 18.83
CA THR A 120 -11.66 -24.59 19.15
C THR A 120 -11.22 -25.91 18.55
N ILE A 121 -10.13 -25.88 17.79
CA ILE A 121 -9.51 -27.06 17.16
C ILE A 121 -8.80 -27.92 18.22
N PHE A 122 -8.24 -27.25 19.22
CA PHE A 122 -7.49 -27.87 20.31
C PHE A 122 -8.08 -27.47 21.67
N LYS A 123 -8.31 -28.45 22.54
CA LYS A 123 -8.52 -28.19 23.96
C LYS A 123 -7.17 -28.28 24.68
N VAL A 124 -6.74 -27.17 25.28
CA VAL A 124 -5.46 -27.06 25.97
C VAL A 124 -5.62 -27.44 27.45
N ASP A 125 -4.75 -28.31 27.92
CA ASP A 125 -4.60 -28.58 29.37
C ASP A 125 -3.61 -27.55 29.92
N TYR A 126 -4.15 -26.48 30.50
CA TYR A 126 -3.36 -25.37 31.03
C TYR A 126 -2.45 -25.80 32.20
N ALA A 127 -2.87 -26.79 32.96
CA ALA A 127 -2.08 -27.29 34.12
C ALA A 127 -0.85 -28.07 33.65
N LYS A 128 -1.01 -28.92 32.62
CA LYS A 128 0.12 -29.64 32.03
C LYS A 128 1.09 -28.68 31.32
N LEU A 129 0.56 -27.68 30.60
CA LEU A 129 1.39 -26.69 29.94
C LEU A 129 2.19 -25.82 30.93
N ALA A 130 1.55 -25.41 32.04
CA ALA A 130 2.21 -24.70 33.13
C ALA A 130 3.34 -25.53 33.76
N LYS A 131 3.09 -26.83 34.00
CA LYS A 131 4.09 -27.75 34.56
C LYS A 131 5.26 -27.99 33.61
N ALA A 132 5.00 -28.13 32.30
CA ALA A 132 6.01 -28.41 31.32
C ALA A 132 6.96 -27.20 31.08
N LEU A 133 6.41 -25.98 31.00
CA LEU A 133 7.18 -24.73 30.82
C LEU A 133 7.69 -24.14 32.15
N LYS A 134 7.13 -24.59 33.30
CA LYS A 134 7.35 -24.02 34.63
C LYS A 134 7.03 -22.52 34.71
N ILE A 135 5.93 -22.09 34.07
CA ILE A 135 5.44 -20.71 34.13
C ILE A 135 3.94 -20.69 34.43
N PRO A 136 3.40 -19.58 34.96
CA PRO A 136 1.96 -19.42 35.12
C PRO A 136 1.26 -19.41 33.73
N VAL A 137 0.22 -20.25 33.57
CA VAL A 137 -0.60 -20.36 32.37
C VAL A 137 -2.08 -20.22 32.71
N VAL A 138 -2.81 -19.41 31.98
CA VAL A 138 -4.24 -19.21 32.15
C VAL A 138 -4.97 -19.13 30.78
N GLY A 139 -6.13 -19.81 30.73
CA GLY A 139 -7.06 -19.65 29.61
C GLY A 139 -7.89 -18.38 29.81
N VAL A 140 -7.96 -17.58 28.76
CA VAL A 140 -8.74 -16.33 28.74
C VAL A 140 -9.63 -16.28 27.51
N ASN A 141 -10.78 -15.60 27.63
CA ASN A 141 -11.52 -15.13 26.46
C ASN A 141 -11.61 -13.60 26.56
N ALA A 142 -10.78 -12.92 25.81
CA ALA A 142 -10.65 -11.46 25.88
C ALA A 142 -11.95 -10.74 25.47
N GLU A 143 -12.72 -11.29 24.52
CA GLU A 143 -13.99 -10.70 24.05
C GLU A 143 -15.11 -10.85 25.08
N LYS A 144 -15.22 -12.03 25.69
CA LYS A 144 -16.24 -12.35 26.68
C LYS A 144 -15.83 -12.00 28.12
N LYS A 145 -14.62 -11.47 28.32
CA LYS A 145 -14.04 -11.13 29.62
C LYS A 145 -13.94 -12.30 30.61
N ILE A 146 -13.79 -13.53 30.11
CA ILE A 146 -13.65 -14.73 30.92
C ILE A 146 -12.17 -14.96 31.27
N GLY A 147 -11.87 -15.35 32.52
CA GLY A 147 -10.51 -15.68 32.99
C GLY A 147 -9.64 -14.45 33.31
N LEU A 148 -10.16 -13.21 33.21
CA LEU A 148 -9.37 -12.00 33.45
C LEU A 148 -8.94 -11.83 34.88
N ASP A 149 -9.79 -12.17 35.89
CA ASP A 149 -9.45 -12.03 37.31
C ASP A 149 -8.36 -13.02 37.70
N LYS A 150 -8.40 -14.26 37.16
CA LYS A 150 -7.34 -15.22 37.33
C LYS A 150 -6.03 -14.76 36.68
N LEU A 151 -6.09 -14.10 35.52
CA LEU A 151 -4.92 -13.47 34.88
C LEU A 151 -4.33 -12.38 35.79
N LYS A 152 -5.19 -11.50 36.33
CA LYS A 152 -4.76 -10.41 37.24
C LYS A 152 -4.11 -10.95 38.49
N SER A 153 -4.65 -12.01 39.13
CA SER A 153 -4.06 -12.63 40.33
C SER A 153 -2.66 -13.21 40.03
N LEU A 154 -2.44 -13.79 38.85
CA LEU A 154 -1.13 -14.31 38.43
C LEU A 154 -0.06 -13.22 38.23
N LEU A 155 -0.45 -11.95 38.09
CA LEU A 155 0.52 -10.85 38.00
C LEU A 155 1.26 -10.59 39.33
N LYS A 156 0.71 -11.09 40.47
CA LYS A 156 1.32 -11.00 41.79
C LYS A 156 2.26 -12.18 42.08
N SER A 157 2.27 -13.25 41.25
CA SER A 157 3.12 -14.42 41.47
C SER A 157 4.61 -14.08 41.39
N GLU A 158 5.44 -14.79 42.10
CA GLU A 158 6.89 -14.68 42.01
C GLU A 158 7.39 -15.25 40.68
N LYS A 159 8.57 -14.78 40.24
CA LYS A 159 9.25 -15.30 39.05
C LYS A 159 9.71 -16.73 39.31
N VAL A 160 9.40 -17.64 38.39
CA VAL A 160 9.84 -19.03 38.42
C VAL A 160 10.82 -19.26 37.26
N GLU A 161 11.89 -20.04 37.50
CA GLU A 161 12.82 -20.42 36.44
C GLU A 161 12.15 -21.38 35.47
N SER A 162 12.18 -20.99 34.18
CA SER A 162 11.61 -21.76 33.08
C SER A 162 12.39 -23.04 32.78
N ASN A 163 11.71 -24.04 32.24
CA ASN A 163 12.34 -25.30 31.80
C ASN A 163 12.48 -25.36 30.29
N LEU A 164 13.72 -25.23 29.81
CA LEU A 164 14.04 -25.24 28.37
C LEU A 164 15.08 -26.34 28.06
N PRO A 165 14.66 -27.61 28.03
CA PRO A 165 15.59 -28.75 27.93
C PRO A 165 16.39 -28.79 26.62
N TYR A 166 15.84 -28.20 25.52
CA TYR A 166 16.51 -28.19 24.21
C TYR A 166 17.79 -27.34 24.20
N LEU A 167 17.95 -26.39 25.14
CA LEU A 167 19.19 -25.60 25.24
C LEU A 167 20.43 -26.45 25.49
N LYS A 168 20.26 -27.62 26.12
CA LYS A 168 21.35 -28.59 26.33
C LYS A 168 21.85 -29.23 25.04
N LYS A 169 21.03 -29.21 23.98
CA LYS A 169 21.41 -29.74 22.65
C LYS A 169 22.30 -28.77 21.84
N LEU A 170 22.37 -27.49 22.23
CA LEU A 170 23.17 -26.49 21.55
C LEU A 170 24.64 -26.62 21.93
N THR A 171 25.52 -26.75 20.94
CA THR A 171 26.96 -26.93 21.10
C THR A 171 27.74 -25.73 20.58
N THR A 172 28.86 -25.39 21.22
CA THR A 172 29.77 -24.37 20.79
C THR A 172 31.20 -24.70 21.22
N THR A 173 32.17 -24.27 20.43
CA THR A 173 33.60 -24.38 20.77
C THR A 173 34.08 -23.23 21.68
N SER A 174 33.31 -22.12 21.73
CA SER A 174 33.66 -20.95 22.53
C SER A 174 33.33 -21.14 24.02
N SER A 175 34.32 -20.99 24.88
CA SER A 175 34.15 -21.00 26.35
C SER A 175 33.32 -19.81 26.83
N PHE A 176 33.39 -18.66 26.15
CA PHE A 176 32.63 -17.46 26.44
C PHE A 176 31.11 -17.69 26.26
N LEU A 177 30.71 -18.37 25.18
CA LEU A 177 29.29 -18.66 24.92
C LEU A 177 28.74 -19.74 25.83
N LYS A 178 29.56 -20.67 26.36
CA LYS A 178 29.10 -21.69 27.31
C LYS A 178 28.64 -21.15 28.65
N GLN A 179 29.14 -19.98 29.03
CA GLN A 179 28.79 -19.35 30.33
C GLN A 179 27.43 -18.66 30.32
N ASN A 180 26.88 -18.31 29.15
CA ASN A 180 25.61 -17.59 29.06
C ASN A 180 24.77 -18.14 27.93
N ALA A 181 23.67 -18.85 28.28
CA ALA A 181 22.76 -19.46 27.33
C ALA A 181 22.15 -18.45 26.34
N TYR A 182 21.87 -17.21 26.77
CA TYR A 182 21.30 -16.19 25.90
C TYR A 182 22.30 -15.69 24.85
N LEU A 183 23.59 -15.55 25.23
CA LEU A 183 24.65 -15.21 24.26
C LEU A 183 24.83 -16.33 23.22
N LEU A 184 24.74 -17.59 23.67
CA LEU A 184 24.78 -18.74 22.78
C LEU A 184 23.63 -18.72 21.77
N ILE A 185 22.41 -18.45 22.22
CA ILE A 185 21.22 -18.31 21.35
C ILE A 185 21.43 -17.20 20.33
N LYS A 186 21.92 -16.02 20.76
CA LYS A 186 22.19 -14.89 19.86
C LYS A 186 23.30 -15.19 18.83
N ALA A 187 24.28 -15.99 19.20
CA ALA A 187 25.29 -16.50 18.26
C ALA A 187 24.69 -17.46 17.23
N TYR A 188 23.80 -18.37 17.65
CA TYR A 188 23.06 -19.25 16.76
C TYR A 188 22.13 -18.49 15.82
N GLU A 189 21.49 -17.40 16.27
CA GLU A 189 20.65 -16.50 15.45
C GLU A 189 21.46 -15.62 14.51
N LYS A 190 22.80 -15.61 14.62
CA LYS A 190 23.73 -14.75 13.86
C LYS A 190 23.38 -13.26 13.97
N ASP A 191 22.91 -12.82 15.14
CA ASP A 191 22.47 -11.45 15.42
C ASP A 191 23.66 -10.50 15.57
N ARG A 192 24.22 -10.06 14.46
CA ARG A 192 25.38 -9.16 14.41
C ARG A 192 25.15 -7.85 15.15
N LYS A 193 23.95 -7.25 14.97
CA LYS A 193 23.58 -5.98 15.63
C LYS A 193 23.61 -6.07 17.16
N PHE A 194 23.23 -7.21 17.70
CA PHE A 194 23.27 -7.45 19.15
C PHE A 194 24.72 -7.46 19.67
N PHE A 195 25.63 -8.17 19.01
CA PHE A 195 27.04 -8.24 19.41
C PHE A 195 27.80 -6.91 19.16
N GLU A 196 27.46 -6.15 18.13
CA GLU A 196 27.99 -4.79 17.90
C GLU A 196 27.57 -3.83 19.03
N LYS A 197 26.33 -3.91 19.52
CA LYS A 197 25.85 -3.12 20.68
C LYS A 197 26.62 -3.45 21.97
N LEU A 198 27.07 -4.69 22.13
CA LEU A 198 27.92 -5.13 23.25
C LEU A 198 29.39 -4.71 23.08
N LYS A 199 29.74 -4.01 21.98
CA LYS A 199 31.11 -3.53 21.65
C LYS A 199 32.16 -4.63 21.66
N LEU A 200 31.80 -5.87 21.30
CA LEU A 200 32.73 -7.00 21.19
C LEU A 200 33.55 -6.89 19.90
N LYS A 201 34.90 -7.09 20.00
CA LYS A 201 35.79 -6.89 18.86
C LYS A 201 35.84 -8.09 17.89
N ASN A 202 35.57 -9.32 18.37
CA ASN A 202 35.81 -10.56 17.59
C ASN A 202 34.47 -11.25 17.23
N ILE A 203 33.53 -10.53 16.61
CA ILE A 203 32.18 -11.04 16.29
C ILE A 203 32.24 -12.21 15.30
N ASP A 204 33.17 -12.16 14.32
CA ASP A 204 33.29 -13.19 13.29
C ASP A 204 33.85 -14.52 13.90
N GLU A 205 34.71 -14.47 14.92
CA GLU A 205 35.16 -15.64 15.67
C GLU A 205 34.03 -16.26 16.49
N ILE A 206 33.16 -15.42 17.07
CA ILE A 206 31.96 -15.87 17.78
C ILE A 206 31.05 -16.67 16.82
N PHE A 207 30.83 -16.16 15.62
CA PHE A 207 29.99 -16.85 14.62
C PHE A 207 30.67 -18.10 14.05
N ALA A 208 31.99 -18.12 13.96
CA ALA A 208 32.77 -19.31 13.56
C ALA A 208 32.74 -20.42 14.64
N SER A 209 32.44 -20.10 15.90
CA SER A 209 32.35 -21.05 17.01
C SER A 209 31.05 -21.83 17.06
N VAL A 210 30.05 -21.50 16.23
CA VAL A 210 28.76 -22.18 16.09
C VAL A 210 28.63 -22.81 14.71
N PRO A 211 27.79 -23.84 14.49
CA PRO A 211 27.61 -24.45 13.18
C PRO A 211 27.18 -23.46 12.09
N GLU A 212 27.55 -23.72 10.85
CA GLU A 212 27.21 -22.84 9.71
C GLU A 212 25.69 -22.69 9.53
N ASN A 213 24.95 -23.78 9.74
CA ASN A 213 23.48 -23.86 9.72
C ASN A 213 22.84 -23.66 11.11
N SER A 214 23.50 -22.92 12.00
CA SER A 214 23.07 -22.71 13.40
C SER A 214 21.63 -22.17 13.53
N VAL A 215 21.22 -21.24 12.64
CA VAL A 215 19.88 -20.65 12.63
C VAL A 215 18.81 -21.74 12.43
N GLU A 216 19.05 -22.65 11.48
CA GLU A 216 18.13 -23.75 11.15
C GLU A 216 18.08 -24.77 12.31
N ILE A 217 19.24 -25.09 12.90
CA ILE A 217 19.34 -26.00 14.05
C ILE A 217 18.55 -25.44 15.23
N LEU A 218 18.72 -24.17 15.58
CA LEU A 218 18.00 -23.55 16.69
C LEU A 218 16.49 -23.55 16.44
N ALA A 219 16.06 -23.18 15.23
CA ALA A 219 14.65 -23.20 14.86
C ALA A 219 14.07 -24.62 14.96
N ALA A 220 14.79 -25.63 14.45
CA ALA A 220 14.37 -27.03 14.54
C ALA A 220 14.22 -27.50 16.02
N CYS A 221 15.19 -27.17 16.88
CA CYS A 221 15.12 -27.50 18.30
C CYS A 221 13.91 -26.84 19.01
N ARG A 222 13.62 -25.57 18.69
CA ARG A 222 12.44 -24.87 19.23
C ARG A 222 11.14 -25.54 18.78
N TYR A 223 11.00 -25.84 17.48
CA TYR A 223 9.79 -26.47 16.95
C TYR A 223 9.63 -27.91 17.43
N GLU A 224 10.69 -28.70 17.53
CA GLU A 224 10.65 -30.05 18.10
C GLU A 224 10.10 -30.03 19.54
N PHE A 225 10.58 -29.10 20.37
CA PHE A 225 10.08 -28.94 21.73
C PHE A 225 8.61 -28.46 21.77
N ILE A 226 8.23 -27.51 20.92
CA ILE A 226 6.84 -27.05 20.80
C ILE A 226 5.92 -28.20 20.37
N ASP A 227 6.34 -29.03 19.41
CA ASP A 227 5.55 -30.17 18.95
C ASP A 227 5.35 -31.22 20.06
N GLU A 228 6.36 -31.42 20.89
CA GLU A 228 6.26 -32.26 22.08
C GLU A 228 5.25 -31.70 23.09
N LEU A 229 5.33 -30.39 23.38
CA LEU A 229 4.37 -29.69 24.25
C LEU A 229 2.94 -29.81 23.74
N ILE A 230 2.73 -29.62 22.44
CA ILE A 230 1.39 -29.72 21.84
C ILE A 230 0.87 -31.13 21.93
N LYS A 231 1.68 -32.14 21.62
CA LYS A 231 1.27 -33.54 21.72
C LYS A 231 0.87 -33.95 23.16
N THR A 232 1.58 -33.42 24.15
CA THR A 232 1.36 -33.78 25.57
C THR A 232 0.29 -32.95 26.28
N CYS A 233 0.15 -31.67 25.89
CA CYS A 233 -0.71 -30.71 26.57
C CYS A 233 -2.00 -30.36 25.81
N THR A 234 -2.22 -30.89 24.60
CA THR A 234 -3.45 -30.60 23.86
C THR A 234 -4.19 -31.87 23.44
N VAL A 235 -5.52 -31.78 23.42
CA VAL A 235 -6.39 -32.82 22.87
C VAL A 235 -7.09 -32.22 21.66
N ARG A 236 -7.00 -32.89 20.51
CA ARG A 236 -7.76 -32.48 19.32
C ARG A 236 -9.24 -32.73 19.54
N THR A 237 -10.05 -31.71 19.43
CA THR A 237 -11.51 -31.76 19.62
C THR A 237 -12.26 -31.88 18.29
N HIS A 238 -11.67 -31.39 17.21
CA HIS A 238 -12.23 -31.49 15.87
C HIS A 238 -11.14 -31.84 14.85
N GLU A 239 -11.51 -32.54 13.81
CA GLU A 239 -10.59 -32.75 12.66
C GLU A 239 -10.15 -31.38 12.13
N VAL A 240 -8.85 -31.29 11.86
CA VAL A 240 -8.24 -30.11 11.22
C VAL A 240 -9.12 -29.74 10.03
N TYR A 241 -9.61 -28.51 9.99
CA TYR A 241 -10.19 -27.96 8.77
C TYR A 241 -9.16 -28.16 7.67
N GLY A 242 -9.34 -29.28 6.92
CA GLY A 242 -8.63 -29.46 5.65
C GLY A 242 -8.84 -28.20 4.85
N LYS A 243 -7.87 -27.83 4.00
CA LYS A 243 -7.94 -26.64 3.12
C LYS A 243 -9.40 -26.46 2.71
N SER A 244 -10.01 -25.33 3.09
CA SER A 244 -11.39 -25.04 2.75
C SER A 244 -11.60 -25.36 1.27
N LYS A 245 -12.75 -25.93 0.89
CA LYS A 245 -13.05 -26.17 -0.54
C LYS A 245 -12.82 -24.88 -1.35
N PHE A 246 -13.07 -23.75 -0.75
CA PHE A 246 -12.76 -22.41 -1.32
C PHE A 246 -11.25 -22.19 -1.49
N ASP A 247 -10.42 -22.59 -0.54
CA ASP A 247 -8.95 -22.45 -0.67
C ASP A 247 -8.37 -23.32 -1.78
N LYS A 248 -8.97 -24.46 -2.09
CA LYS A 248 -8.55 -25.29 -3.24
C LYS A 248 -8.73 -24.56 -4.57
N ILE A 249 -9.78 -23.74 -4.69
CA ILE A 249 -10.06 -22.94 -5.88
C ILE A 249 -9.23 -21.66 -5.88
N LEU A 250 -9.26 -20.93 -4.76
CA LEU A 250 -8.64 -19.60 -4.64
C LEU A 250 -7.11 -19.62 -4.57
N LEU A 251 -6.49 -20.71 -4.12
CA LEU A 251 -5.03 -20.87 -4.10
C LEU A 251 -4.48 -21.65 -5.30
N ASN A 252 -5.34 -22.04 -6.25
CA ASN A 252 -4.89 -22.67 -7.48
C ASN A 252 -4.24 -21.61 -8.40
N LYS A 253 -2.97 -21.79 -8.76
CA LYS A 253 -2.19 -20.85 -9.57
C LYS A 253 -2.87 -20.40 -10.88
N TRP A 254 -3.70 -21.28 -11.49
CA TRP A 254 -4.37 -20.99 -12.76
C TRP A 254 -5.75 -20.34 -12.58
N LEU A 255 -6.50 -20.71 -11.52
CA LEU A 255 -7.84 -20.20 -11.27
C LEU A 255 -7.86 -18.92 -10.42
N ALA A 256 -6.87 -18.72 -9.57
CA ALA A 256 -6.83 -17.58 -8.65
C ALA A 256 -6.81 -16.23 -9.38
N PHE A 257 -6.03 -16.12 -10.47
CA PHE A 257 -5.93 -14.87 -11.22
C PHE A 257 -7.23 -14.52 -11.97
N PRO A 258 -7.88 -15.41 -12.75
CA PRO A 258 -9.17 -15.13 -13.37
C PRO A 258 -10.27 -14.80 -12.36
N VAL A 259 -10.36 -15.54 -11.26
CA VAL A 259 -11.38 -15.29 -10.21
C VAL A 259 -11.16 -13.92 -9.56
N PHE A 260 -9.92 -13.56 -9.28
CA PHE A 260 -9.59 -12.25 -8.73
C PHE A 260 -9.96 -11.12 -9.69
N LEU A 261 -9.63 -11.25 -10.98
CA LEU A 261 -10.02 -10.26 -11.99
C LEU A 261 -11.52 -10.13 -12.13
N LEU A 262 -12.27 -11.23 -12.05
CA LEU A 262 -13.72 -11.23 -12.12
C LEU A 262 -14.34 -10.49 -10.93
N ILE A 263 -13.85 -10.74 -9.71
CA ILE A 263 -14.29 -10.03 -8.50
C ILE A 263 -14.00 -8.52 -8.63
N LEU A 264 -12.80 -8.15 -9.08
CA LEU A 264 -12.44 -6.74 -9.29
C LEU A 264 -13.29 -6.10 -10.38
N ALA A 265 -13.51 -6.76 -11.50
CA ALA A 265 -14.37 -6.27 -12.57
C ALA A 265 -15.80 -6.03 -12.07
N GLY A 266 -16.34 -6.95 -11.25
CA GLY A 266 -17.63 -6.79 -10.60
C GLY A 266 -17.69 -5.58 -9.68
N ILE A 267 -16.67 -5.39 -8.84
CA ILE A 267 -16.57 -4.22 -7.94
C ILE A 267 -16.48 -2.93 -8.76
N PHE A 268 -15.67 -2.88 -9.80
CA PHE A 268 -15.53 -1.69 -10.64
C PHE A 268 -16.82 -1.39 -11.41
N TYR A 269 -17.49 -2.41 -11.94
CA TYR A 269 -18.78 -2.24 -12.59
C TYR A 269 -19.83 -1.62 -11.65
N LEU A 270 -19.97 -2.18 -10.45
CA LEU A 270 -20.91 -1.66 -9.45
C LEU A 270 -20.53 -0.25 -8.99
N THR A 271 -19.25 0.04 -8.84
CA THR A 271 -18.75 1.32 -8.32
C THR A 271 -18.85 2.44 -9.35
N PHE A 272 -18.48 2.18 -10.63
CA PHE A 272 -18.34 3.25 -11.61
C PHE A 272 -19.49 3.31 -12.63
N PHE A 273 -20.13 2.18 -12.97
CA PHE A 273 -21.12 2.11 -14.04
C PHE A 273 -22.55 1.92 -13.58
N SER A 274 -22.78 1.36 -12.39
CA SER A 274 -24.12 1.06 -11.90
C SER A 274 -24.46 1.91 -10.66
N LEU A 275 -24.31 1.35 -9.49
CA LEU A 275 -24.73 1.95 -8.22
C LEU A 275 -24.04 3.30 -7.96
N GLY A 276 -22.75 3.38 -8.24
CA GLY A 276 -21.97 4.61 -8.02
C GLY A 276 -22.36 5.73 -8.96
N ALA A 277 -22.64 5.44 -10.23
CA ALA A 277 -23.12 6.43 -11.19
C ALA A 277 -24.50 6.96 -10.77
N TRP A 278 -25.43 6.07 -10.44
CA TRP A 278 -26.77 6.45 -9.98
C TRP A 278 -26.74 7.34 -8.72
N LEU A 279 -25.92 6.99 -7.71
CA LEU A 279 -25.75 7.82 -6.52
C LEU A 279 -25.11 9.19 -6.83
N SER A 280 -24.16 9.22 -7.77
CA SER A 280 -23.52 10.48 -8.21
C SER A 280 -24.55 11.41 -8.88
N ASP A 281 -25.38 10.85 -9.75
CA ASP A 281 -26.46 11.63 -10.42
C ASP A 281 -27.49 12.15 -9.40
N LEU A 282 -27.84 11.34 -8.40
CA LEU A 282 -28.71 11.76 -7.30
C LEU A 282 -28.12 12.94 -6.51
N LEU A 283 -26.83 12.85 -6.12
CA LEU A 283 -26.16 13.92 -5.38
C LEU A 283 -25.99 15.19 -6.23
N ASN A 284 -25.69 15.06 -7.51
CA ASN A 284 -25.63 16.21 -8.42
C ASN A 284 -27.01 16.84 -8.61
N GLY A 285 -28.08 16.04 -8.69
CA GLY A 285 -29.45 16.52 -8.71
C GLY A 285 -29.80 17.34 -7.46
N LEU A 286 -29.41 16.84 -6.27
CA LEU A 286 -29.58 17.57 -5.01
C LEU A 286 -28.78 18.86 -4.95
N LEU A 287 -27.53 18.83 -5.45
CA LEU A 287 -26.70 20.04 -5.53
C LEU A 287 -27.33 21.09 -6.46
N ASN A 288 -27.83 20.67 -7.61
CA ASN A 288 -28.52 21.58 -8.56
C ASN A 288 -29.79 22.21 -7.96
N LEU A 289 -30.54 21.44 -7.17
CA LEU A 289 -31.71 21.99 -6.46
C LEU A 289 -31.33 23.12 -5.47
N ILE A 290 -30.13 23.06 -4.91
CA ILE A 290 -29.63 24.09 -3.98
C ILE A 290 -28.95 25.22 -4.76
N SER A 291 -28.15 24.91 -5.76
CA SER A 291 -27.34 25.90 -6.51
C SER A 291 -28.19 26.76 -7.41
N THR A 292 -29.20 26.21 -8.08
CA THR A 292 -30.04 26.95 -9.05
C THR A 292 -30.75 28.19 -8.45
N PRO A 293 -31.45 28.12 -7.29
CA PRO A 293 -32.08 29.29 -6.69
C PRO A 293 -31.04 30.30 -6.18
N ILE A 294 -29.86 29.87 -5.71
CA ILE A 294 -28.80 30.77 -5.26
C ILE A 294 -28.18 31.50 -6.46
N LEU A 295 -27.92 30.76 -7.55
CA LEU A 295 -27.37 31.35 -8.78
C LEU A 295 -28.34 32.33 -9.43
N SER A 296 -29.65 32.05 -9.43
CA SER A 296 -30.69 32.97 -9.97
C SER A 296 -30.79 34.26 -9.13
N LEU A 297 -30.65 34.18 -7.81
CA LEU A 297 -30.58 35.36 -6.95
C LEU A 297 -29.32 36.22 -7.24
N ILE A 298 -28.18 35.58 -7.44
CA ILE A 298 -26.92 36.29 -7.78
C ILE A 298 -27.03 36.92 -9.17
N GLU A 299 -27.56 36.19 -10.15
CA GLU A 299 -27.76 36.69 -11.52
C GLU A 299 -28.71 37.88 -11.55
N ASN A 300 -29.81 37.85 -10.79
CA ASN A 300 -30.74 38.97 -10.70
C ASN A 300 -30.15 40.20 -10.00
N SER A 301 -29.19 40.00 -9.06
CA SER A 301 -28.63 41.12 -8.29
C SER A 301 -27.37 41.71 -8.94
N PHE A 302 -26.53 40.91 -9.58
CA PHE A 302 -25.21 41.32 -10.11
C PHE A 302 -25.06 41.07 -11.61
N GLY A 303 -26.08 40.51 -12.27
CA GLY A 303 -26.00 40.11 -13.67
C GLY A 303 -25.02 38.97 -13.91
N GLN A 304 -24.66 38.73 -15.20
CA GLN A 304 -23.62 37.80 -15.59
C GLN A 304 -22.22 38.44 -15.39
N SER A 305 -21.82 38.57 -14.13
CA SER A 305 -20.57 39.18 -13.69
C SER A 305 -19.58 38.10 -13.22
N TRP A 306 -18.34 38.52 -12.96
CA TRP A 306 -17.32 37.63 -12.40
C TRP A 306 -17.77 37.00 -11.07
N ILE A 307 -18.67 37.65 -10.33
CA ILE A 307 -19.24 37.11 -9.07
C ILE A 307 -20.14 35.91 -9.38
N TYR A 308 -20.99 35.99 -10.41
CA TYR A 308 -21.82 34.88 -10.84
C TYR A 308 -20.96 33.66 -11.21
N ASP A 309 -19.90 33.89 -12.03
CA ASP A 309 -18.99 32.81 -12.46
C ASP A 309 -18.18 32.25 -11.30
N LEU A 310 -17.79 33.05 -10.32
CA LEU A 310 -17.14 32.56 -9.10
C LEU A 310 -18.03 31.52 -8.37
N PHE A 311 -19.30 31.85 -8.18
CA PHE A 311 -20.21 30.91 -7.52
C PHE A 311 -20.55 29.72 -8.39
N ASN A 312 -20.87 29.92 -9.67
CA ASN A 312 -21.29 28.87 -10.59
C ASN A 312 -20.15 27.89 -10.91
N VAL A 313 -19.01 28.39 -11.35
CA VAL A 313 -17.91 27.56 -11.85
C VAL A 313 -16.95 27.14 -10.73
N ALA A 314 -16.50 28.11 -9.89
CA ALA A 314 -15.49 27.80 -8.90
C ALA A 314 -16.06 27.10 -7.67
N ILE A 315 -17.15 27.61 -7.09
CA ILE A 315 -17.69 27.08 -5.83
C ILE A 315 -18.60 25.87 -6.11
N PHE A 316 -19.71 26.09 -6.80
CA PHE A 316 -20.66 24.99 -7.06
C PHE A 316 -20.09 23.94 -8.02
N GLY A 317 -19.33 24.33 -9.04
CA GLY A 317 -18.62 23.41 -9.92
C GLY A 317 -17.56 22.61 -9.16
N GLY A 318 -16.78 23.24 -8.28
CA GLY A 318 -15.80 22.59 -7.43
C GLY A 318 -16.41 21.64 -6.42
N VAL A 319 -17.47 22.05 -5.72
CA VAL A 319 -18.24 21.19 -4.81
C VAL A 319 -18.89 20.04 -5.57
N GLY A 320 -19.48 20.32 -6.74
CA GLY A 320 -20.09 19.32 -7.61
C GLY A 320 -19.09 18.23 -8.03
N THR A 321 -17.89 18.62 -8.40
CA THR A 321 -16.82 17.67 -8.74
C THR A 321 -16.52 16.74 -7.56
N VAL A 322 -16.34 17.27 -6.35
CA VAL A 322 -16.08 16.46 -5.14
C VAL A 322 -17.27 15.54 -4.83
N LEU A 323 -18.50 16.03 -4.92
CA LEU A 323 -19.71 15.26 -4.64
C LEU A 323 -19.95 14.16 -5.69
N SER A 324 -19.63 14.39 -6.96
CA SER A 324 -19.77 13.39 -8.01
C SER A 324 -18.89 12.17 -7.78
N PHE A 325 -17.70 12.36 -7.22
CA PHE A 325 -16.78 11.25 -6.91
C PHE A 325 -17.02 10.59 -5.54
N LEU A 326 -17.67 11.27 -4.63
CA LEU A 326 -17.86 10.80 -3.26
C LEU A 326 -18.54 9.42 -3.19
N PRO A 327 -19.67 9.14 -3.87
CA PRO A 327 -20.30 7.83 -3.83
C PRO A 327 -19.40 6.72 -4.36
N GLN A 328 -18.68 6.99 -5.43
CA GLN A 328 -17.74 6.04 -6.03
C GLN A 328 -16.61 5.69 -5.06
N VAL A 329 -16.04 6.68 -4.38
CA VAL A 329 -15.01 6.48 -3.37
C VAL A 329 -15.54 5.71 -2.16
N VAL A 330 -16.76 6.03 -1.70
CA VAL A 330 -17.44 5.35 -0.58
C VAL A 330 -17.67 3.87 -0.91
N LEU A 331 -18.22 3.57 -2.08
CA LEU A 331 -18.46 2.19 -2.53
C LEU A 331 -17.15 1.41 -2.70
N LEU A 332 -16.13 2.06 -3.25
CA LEU A 332 -14.82 1.43 -3.42
C LEU A 332 -14.21 1.05 -2.06
N PHE A 333 -14.23 1.96 -1.07
CA PHE A 333 -13.77 1.64 0.28
C PHE A 333 -14.65 0.59 0.97
N PHE A 334 -15.94 0.58 0.72
CA PHE A 334 -16.86 -0.42 1.26
C PHE A 334 -16.50 -1.82 0.76
N PHE A 335 -16.39 -2.02 -0.55
CA PHE A 335 -16.02 -3.31 -1.13
C PHE A 335 -14.61 -3.74 -0.74
N LEU A 336 -13.65 -2.79 -0.71
CA LEU A 336 -12.29 -3.08 -0.28
C LEU A 336 -12.24 -3.56 1.17
N SER A 337 -12.97 -2.89 2.07
CA SER A 337 -13.04 -3.28 3.48
C SER A 337 -13.64 -4.68 3.66
N ILE A 338 -14.63 -5.05 2.83
CA ILE A 338 -15.18 -6.41 2.82
C ILE A 338 -14.13 -7.43 2.36
N LEU A 339 -13.40 -7.15 1.28
CA LEU A 339 -12.37 -8.05 0.77
C LEU A 339 -11.21 -8.22 1.78
N GLU A 340 -10.83 -7.15 2.47
CA GLU A 340 -9.78 -7.17 3.48
C GLU A 340 -10.20 -7.97 4.71
N ASP A 341 -11.37 -7.66 5.28
CA ASP A 341 -11.86 -8.29 6.51
C ASP A 341 -12.24 -9.77 6.28
N SER A 342 -12.63 -10.16 5.07
CA SER A 342 -12.90 -11.55 4.69
C SER A 342 -11.64 -12.43 4.65
N GLY A 343 -10.43 -11.83 4.65
CA GLY A 343 -9.16 -12.52 4.50
C GLY A 343 -8.81 -12.94 3.07
N TYR A 344 -9.59 -12.51 2.08
CA TYR A 344 -9.35 -12.82 0.67
C TYR A 344 -8.08 -12.15 0.13
N LEU A 345 -7.85 -10.87 0.48
CA LEU A 345 -6.68 -10.11 0.02
C LEU A 345 -5.34 -10.73 0.44
N SER A 346 -5.26 -11.35 1.62
CA SER A 346 -4.05 -12.04 2.08
C SER A 346 -3.69 -13.22 1.19
N ARG A 347 -4.72 -13.95 0.68
CA ARG A 347 -4.52 -15.08 -0.24
C ARG A 347 -4.06 -14.63 -1.61
N VAL A 348 -4.64 -13.55 -2.12
CA VAL A 348 -4.21 -12.92 -3.38
C VAL A 348 -2.76 -12.45 -3.25
N ALA A 349 -2.41 -11.73 -2.18
CA ALA A 349 -1.05 -11.29 -1.93
C ALA A 349 -0.04 -12.43 -1.96
N PHE A 350 -0.37 -13.58 -1.35
CA PHE A 350 0.49 -14.76 -1.35
C PHE A 350 0.76 -15.32 -2.75
N ILE A 351 -0.28 -15.39 -3.61
CA ILE A 351 -0.13 -15.93 -4.96
C ILE A 351 0.79 -15.07 -5.82
N PHE A 352 0.71 -13.75 -5.63
CA PHE A 352 1.48 -12.79 -6.42
C PHE A 352 2.86 -12.47 -5.83
N GLU A 353 3.20 -12.97 -4.62
CA GLU A 353 4.49 -12.69 -3.97
C GLU A 353 5.67 -13.10 -4.85
N ASP A 354 5.62 -14.32 -5.43
CA ASP A 354 6.70 -14.84 -6.29
C ASP A 354 6.89 -14.00 -7.57
N ILE A 355 5.81 -13.48 -8.13
CA ILE A 355 5.84 -12.70 -9.38
C ILE A 355 6.34 -11.30 -9.10
N LEU A 356 5.75 -10.62 -8.11
CA LEU A 356 6.07 -9.25 -7.78
C LEU A 356 7.42 -9.11 -7.06
N GLY A 357 7.82 -10.10 -6.29
CA GLY A 357 9.14 -10.15 -5.68
C GLY A 357 10.30 -10.10 -6.70
N LYS A 358 10.10 -10.60 -7.92
CA LYS A 358 11.08 -10.50 -9.02
C LYS A 358 11.28 -9.08 -9.53
N ILE A 359 10.32 -8.20 -9.35
CA ILE A 359 10.37 -6.78 -9.73
C ILE A 359 10.56 -5.85 -8.52
N GLY A 360 10.83 -6.42 -7.35
CA GLY A 360 11.11 -5.67 -6.12
C GLY A 360 9.86 -5.09 -5.44
N LEU A 361 8.70 -5.69 -5.66
CA LEU A 361 7.44 -5.37 -4.99
C LEU A 361 6.99 -6.52 -4.09
N SER A 362 6.19 -6.25 -3.07
CA SER A 362 5.55 -7.30 -2.27
C SER A 362 4.25 -7.77 -2.93
N GLY A 363 3.78 -8.98 -2.62
CA GLY A 363 2.51 -9.48 -3.10
C GLY A 363 1.31 -8.61 -2.71
N LYS A 364 1.40 -7.91 -1.59
CA LYS A 364 0.41 -6.90 -1.18
C LYS A 364 0.29 -5.73 -2.15
N SER A 365 1.31 -5.47 -2.97
CA SER A 365 1.27 -4.39 -3.97
C SER A 365 0.25 -4.63 -5.09
N VAL A 366 -0.11 -5.91 -5.34
CA VAL A 366 -1.06 -6.27 -6.42
C VAL A 366 -2.38 -5.53 -6.27
N TYR A 367 -3.04 -5.67 -5.13
CA TYR A 367 -4.36 -5.07 -4.94
C TYR A 367 -4.28 -3.54 -4.95
N THR A 368 -3.21 -2.97 -4.40
CA THR A 368 -2.98 -1.52 -4.41
C THR A 368 -2.83 -1.00 -5.84
N LEU A 369 -2.02 -1.64 -6.67
CA LEU A 369 -1.82 -1.24 -8.07
C LEU A 369 -3.09 -1.45 -8.90
N LEU A 370 -3.82 -2.55 -8.70
CA LEU A 370 -5.07 -2.79 -9.40
C LEU A 370 -6.17 -1.81 -9.01
N MET A 371 -6.21 -1.36 -7.75
CA MET A 371 -7.07 -0.25 -7.34
C MET A 371 -6.74 1.05 -8.08
N GLY A 372 -5.50 1.22 -8.54
CA GLY A 372 -5.06 2.35 -9.36
C GLY A 372 -5.84 2.47 -10.69
N PHE A 373 -6.37 1.38 -11.24
CA PHE A 373 -7.25 1.42 -12.40
C PHE A 373 -8.62 2.06 -12.10
N GLY A 374 -9.08 2.01 -10.87
CA GLY A 374 -10.26 2.75 -10.44
C GLY A 374 -9.91 4.19 -10.10
N CYS A 375 -9.10 4.39 -9.06
CA CYS A 375 -8.69 5.71 -8.57
C CYS A 375 -7.28 5.66 -7.97
N SER A 376 -6.36 6.46 -8.51
CA SER A 376 -4.97 6.53 -8.01
C SER A 376 -4.89 7.03 -6.57
N THR A 377 -5.77 7.96 -6.16
CA THR A 377 -5.81 8.51 -4.80
C THR A 377 -6.12 7.44 -3.76
N THR A 378 -7.14 6.61 -4.01
CA THR A 378 -7.50 5.51 -3.10
C THR A 378 -6.45 4.42 -3.11
N ALA A 379 -5.85 4.13 -4.26
CA ALA A 379 -4.73 3.19 -4.37
C ALA A 379 -3.53 3.62 -3.52
N ILE A 380 -3.11 4.89 -3.60
CA ILE A 380 -2.03 5.43 -2.77
C ILE A 380 -2.37 5.30 -1.28
N MET A 381 -3.61 5.60 -0.89
CA MET A 381 -4.05 5.46 0.49
C MET A 381 -3.97 4.01 0.99
N THR A 382 -4.25 3.01 0.14
CA THR A 382 -4.12 1.60 0.53
C THR A 382 -2.67 1.13 0.70
N SER A 383 -1.69 1.87 0.15
CA SER A 383 -0.27 1.54 0.33
C SER A 383 0.20 1.61 1.79
N ARG A 384 -0.56 2.26 2.68
CA ARG A 384 -0.30 2.28 4.13
C ARG A 384 -0.33 0.90 4.77
N ASN A 385 -1.02 -0.07 4.17
CA ASN A 385 -1.15 -1.43 4.68
C ASN A 385 0.08 -2.32 4.36
N MET A 386 1.17 -1.73 3.86
CA MET A 386 2.41 -2.43 3.55
C MET A 386 3.38 -2.39 4.73
N ASP A 387 4.00 -3.53 5.01
CA ASP A 387 4.90 -3.72 6.16
C ASP A 387 6.28 -3.11 5.92
N ASP A 388 6.77 -3.18 4.66
CA ASP A 388 8.09 -2.63 4.28
C ASP A 388 7.97 -1.20 3.77
N LYS A 389 8.75 -0.29 4.36
CA LYS A 389 8.78 1.12 3.98
C LYS A 389 9.19 1.33 2.52
N ASN A 390 10.16 0.57 2.01
CA ASN A 390 10.62 0.69 0.63
C ASN A 390 9.57 0.17 -0.36
N ALA A 391 8.90 -0.95 -0.02
CA ALA A 391 7.77 -1.46 -0.80
C ALA A 391 6.60 -0.48 -0.81
N LYS A 392 6.28 0.14 0.35
CA LYS A 392 5.26 1.19 0.46
C LYS A 392 5.55 2.35 -0.48
N ILE A 393 6.77 2.92 -0.41
CA ILE A 393 7.17 4.06 -1.24
C ILE A 393 7.11 3.68 -2.72
N LYS A 394 7.70 2.54 -3.12
CA LYS A 394 7.66 2.08 -4.51
C LYS A 394 6.23 1.93 -5.03
N THR A 395 5.40 1.22 -4.29
CA THR A 395 4.02 0.96 -4.72
C THR A 395 3.22 2.25 -4.83
N ALA A 396 3.35 3.17 -3.87
CA ALA A 396 2.69 4.46 -3.93
C ALA A 396 3.11 5.28 -5.16
N LEU A 397 4.41 5.28 -5.51
CA LEU A 397 4.96 5.95 -6.69
C LEU A 397 4.52 5.30 -8.01
N LEU A 398 4.14 4.03 -7.99
CA LEU A 398 3.70 3.30 -9.20
C LEU A 398 2.20 3.42 -9.46
N CYS A 399 1.38 3.75 -8.44
CA CYS A 399 -0.07 3.89 -8.59
C CYS A 399 -0.50 4.87 -9.69
N PRO A 400 0.13 6.04 -9.90
CA PRO A 400 -0.27 6.98 -10.94
C PRO A 400 -0.07 6.49 -12.38
N TYR A 401 0.81 5.52 -12.61
CA TYR A 401 1.02 4.91 -13.93
C TYR A 401 -0.16 4.04 -14.37
N MET A 402 -1.01 3.60 -13.42
CA MET A 402 -2.24 2.88 -13.74
C MET A 402 -3.27 3.86 -14.32
N SER A 403 -3.96 3.40 -15.37
CA SER A 403 -4.99 4.22 -16.02
C SER A 403 -6.25 4.26 -15.16
N CYS A 404 -6.48 5.35 -14.43
CA CYS A 404 -7.68 5.51 -13.61
C CYS A 404 -8.94 5.82 -14.46
N SER A 405 -10.13 5.64 -13.86
CA SER A 405 -11.42 5.88 -14.52
C SER A 405 -11.58 7.30 -15.08
N ALA A 406 -11.00 8.31 -14.42
CA ALA A 406 -11.05 9.71 -14.87
C ALA A 406 -10.27 9.98 -16.18
N LYS A 407 -9.38 9.08 -16.61
CA LYS A 407 -8.66 9.17 -17.88
C LYS A 407 -9.47 8.59 -19.06
N ILE A 408 -10.47 7.73 -18.79
CA ILE A 408 -11.28 7.07 -19.82
C ILE A 408 -11.99 8.08 -20.75
N PRO A 409 -12.65 9.14 -20.25
CA PRO A 409 -13.26 10.15 -21.13
C PRO A 409 -12.28 10.76 -22.12
N ILE A 410 -11.02 11.01 -21.72
CA ILE A 410 -9.98 11.55 -22.62
C ILE A 410 -9.73 10.56 -23.77
N TYR A 411 -9.59 9.27 -23.46
CA TYR A 411 -9.30 8.23 -24.46
C TYR A 411 -10.50 7.97 -25.37
N THR A 412 -11.72 8.00 -24.82
CA THR A 412 -12.94 7.73 -25.61
C THR A 412 -13.28 8.89 -26.54
N VAL A 413 -13.24 10.13 -26.04
CA VAL A 413 -13.61 11.31 -26.83
C VAL A 413 -12.53 11.65 -27.86
N ILE A 414 -11.28 11.87 -27.41
CA ILE A 414 -10.21 12.29 -28.32
C ILE A 414 -9.75 11.12 -29.19
N GLY A 415 -9.52 9.95 -28.61
CA GLY A 415 -9.14 8.77 -29.41
C GLY A 415 -10.25 8.33 -30.36
N GLY A 416 -11.52 8.39 -29.91
CA GLY A 416 -12.69 8.06 -30.74
C GLY A 416 -12.83 8.93 -31.99
N ALA A 417 -12.57 10.23 -31.85
CA ALA A 417 -12.63 11.19 -32.97
C ALA A 417 -11.64 10.86 -34.10
N PHE A 418 -10.43 10.37 -33.78
CA PHE A 418 -9.37 10.10 -34.74
C PHE A 418 -9.26 8.64 -35.20
N PHE A 419 -9.56 7.69 -34.31
CA PHE A 419 -9.39 6.26 -34.58
C PHE A 419 -10.71 5.51 -34.79
N GLY A 420 -11.88 6.15 -34.57
CA GLY A 420 -13.19 5.54 -34.76
C GLY A 420 -13.33 4.19 -34.07
N ALA A 421 -13.82 3.17 -34.78
CA ALA A 421 -14.00 1.82 -34.22
C ALA A 421 -12.68 1.16 -33.74
N LYS A 422 -11.51 1.59 -34.27
CA LYS A 422 -10.20 1.07 -33.86
C LYS A 422 -9.73 1.64 -32.50
N ASN A 423 -10.43 2.62 -31.93
CA ASN A 423 -10.05 3.24 -30.67
C ASN A 423 -9.98 2.24 -29.49
N ILE A 424 -10.74 1.16 -29.53
CA ILE A 424 -10.70 0.11 -28.53
C ILE A 424 -9.30 -0.49 -28.37
N PHE A 425 -8.59 -0.69 -29.50
CA PHE A 425 -7.21 -1.20 -29.48
C PHE A 425 -6.22 -0.17 -28.95
N VAL A 426 -6.46 1.13 -29.19
CA VAL A 426 -5.65 2.22 -28.62
C VAL A 426 -5.82 2.23 -27.10
N ILE A 427 -7.04 2.16 -26.59
CA ILE A 427 -7.33 2.12 -25.15
C ILE A 427 -6.65 0.90 -24.52
N MET A 428 -6.83 -0.28 -25.10
CA MET A 428 -6.16 -1.50 -24.60
C MET A 428 -4.64 -1.36 -24.59
N GLY A 429 -4.07 -0.78 -25.64
CA GLY A 429 -2.64 -0.48 -25.75
C GLY A 429 -2.15 0.47 -24.66
N LEU A 430 -2.91 1.52 -24.35
CA LEU A 430 -2.61 2.47 -23.27
C LEU A 430 -2.60 1.79 -21.89
N TYR A 431 -3.58 0.93 -21.60
CA TYR A 431 -3.61 0.18 -20.34
C TYR A 431 -2.38 -0.72 -20.21
N LEU A 432 -2.04 -1.45 -21.28
CA LEU A 432 -0.86 -2.30 -21.31
C LEU A 432 0.43 -1.51 -21.13
N LEU A 433 0.54 -0.36 -21.82
CA LEU A 433 1.69 0.54 -21.75
C LEU A 433 1.90 1.04 -20.31
N GLY A 434 0.83 1.45 -19.63
CA GLY A 434 0.90 1.87 -18.22
C GLY A 434 1.49 0.79 -17.31
N ILE A 435 1.04 -0.46 -17.47
CA ILE A 435 1.57 -1.61 -16.72
C ILE A 435 3.06 -1.84 -17.04
N VAL A 436 3.45 -1.83 -18.32
CA VAL A 436 4.83 -2.05 -18.74
C VAL A 436 5.76 -0.96 -18.20
N VAL A 437 5.36 0.29 -18.29
CA VAL A 437 6.12 1.42 -17.75
C VAL A 437 6.24 1.30 -16.22
N ALA A 438 5.17 0.97 -15.51
CA ALA A 438 5.20 0.77 -14.06
C ALA A 438 6.19 -0.34 -13.65
N ILE A 439 6.21 -1.47 -14.37
CA ILE A 439 7.17 -2.56 -14.14
C ILE A 439 8.60 -2.09 -14.38
N ALA A 440 8.84 -1.35 -15.46
CA ALA A 440 10.17 -0.81 -15.78
C ALA A 440 10.68 0.16 -14.68
N ILE A 441 9.84 1.10 -14.26
CA ILE A 441 10.16 2.06 -13.19
C ILE A 441 10.37 1.34 -11.85
N SER A 442 9.51 0.35 -11.52
CA SER A 442 9.71 -0.47 -10.32
C SER A 442 11.11 -1.08 -10.29
N LYS A 443 11.52 -1.67 -11.42
CA LYS A 443 12.83 -2.31 -11.52
C LYS A 443 13.99 -1.33 -11.46
N ILE A 444 13.84 -0.15 -12.06
CA ILE A 444 14.85 0.92 -11.98
C ILE A 444 14.98 1.40 -10.52
N LEU A 445 13.88 1.66 -9.82
CA LEU A 445 13.88 2.07 -8.42
C LEU A 445 14.50 1.01 -7.51
N ASP A 446 14.21 -0.27 -7.75
CA ASP A 446 14.79 -1.38 -6.98
C ASP A 446 16.31 -1.51 -7.17
N LEU A 447 16.80 -1.23 -8.36
CA LEU A 447 18.22 -1.29 -8.68
C LEU A 447 19.00 -0.08 -8.17
N THR A 448 18.36 1.06 -8.00
CA THR A 448 19.02 2.35 -7.70
C THR A 448 18.87 2.77 -6.25
N ILE A 449 17.68 3.21 -5.85
CA ILE A 449 17.45 3.97 -4.63
C ILE A 449 16.71 3.15 -3.56
N LEU A 450 15.72 2.35 -3.97
CA LEU A 450 14.81 1.64 -3.08
C LEU A 450 15.00 0.13 -3.20
N LYS A 451 16.14 -0.38 -2.74
CA LYS A 451 16.38 -1.83 -2.75
C LYS A 451 15.38 -2.53 -1.84
N SER A 452 14.64 -3.49 -2.37
CA SER A 452 13.80 -4.37 -1.54
C SER A 452 14.69 -5.37 -0.82
N GLN A 453 14.49 -5.50 0.48
CA GLN A 453 15.05 -6.63 1.21
C GLN A 453 14.15 -7.85 0.91
N LYS A 454 14.74 -8.94 0.46
CA LYS A 454 14.03 -10.22 0.36
C LYS A 454 13.71 -10.67 1.79
N GLN A 455 12.56 -10.27 2.27
CA GLN A 455 12.03 -10.82 3.51
C GLN A 455 11.36 -12.14 3.17
N SER A 456 11.74 -13.20 3.87
CA SER A 456 10.96 -14.44 3.89
C SER A 456 9.63 -14.14 4.60
N PHE A 457 8.63 -13.79 3.82
CA PHE A 457 7.33 -13.36 4.34
C PHE A 457 6.53 -14.58 4.78
N ILE A 458 6.36 -14.73 6.08
CA ILE A 458 5.46 -15.75 6.65
C ILE A 458 4.06 -15.13 6.68
N LEU A 459 3.25 -15.41 5.67
CA LEU A 459 1.87 -14.93 5.57
C LEU A 459 0.95 -15.88 6.37
N GLU A 460 0.32 -15.37 7.41
CA GLU A 460 -0.82 -16.04 8.02
C GLU A 460 -2.06 -15.79 7.18
N PHE A 461 -2.73 -16.89 6.78
CA PHE A 461 -4.06 -16.76 6.21
C PHE A 461 -5.06 -16.58 7.36
N PRO A 462 -5.66 -15.39 7.50
CA PRO A 462 -6.75 -15.24 8.45
C PRO A 462 -7.90 -16.18 8.06
N PRO A 463 -8.62 -16.77 9.05
CA PRO A 463 -9.79 -17.57 8.74
C PRO A 463 -10.83 -16.71 8.01
N TYR A 464 -11.60 -17.33 7.10
CA TYR A 464 -12.73 -16.63 6.48
C TYR A 464 -13.72 -16.22 7.55
N ARG A 465 -13.97 -14.93 7.66
CA ARG A 465 -14.94 -14.37 8.61
C ARG A 465 -16.02 -13.61 7.85
N MET A 466 -17.25 -13.75 8.27
CA MET A 466 -18.29 -12.84 7.81
C MET A 466 -18.06 -11.45 8.42
N THR A 467 -18.01 -10.47 7.57
CA THR A 467 -17.74 -9.07 7.93
C THR A 467 -18.83 -8.52 8.85
N SER A 468 -18.45 -7.87 9.94
CA SER A 468 -19.41 -7.16 10.77
C SER A 468 -19.70 -5.79 10.15
N PHE A 469 -20.96 -5.56 9.73
CA PHE A 469 -21.40 -4.29 9.15
C PHE A 469 -21.09 -3.09 10.05
N LYS A 470 -21.17 -3.24 11.38
CA LYS A 470 -20.81 -2.18 12.34
C LYS A 470 -19.33 -1.79 12.25
N ARG A 471 -18.44 -2.79 12.10
CA ARG A 471 -16.99 -2.56 11.95
C ARG A 471 -16.69 -1.87 10.62
N VAL A 472 -17.24 -2.40 9.52
CA VAL A 472 -17.06 -1.81 8.18
C VAL A 472 -17.59 -0.39 8.15
N GLY A 473 -18.76 -0.11 8.71
CA GLY A 473 -19.31 1.25 8.80
C GLY A 473 -18.39 2.22 9.54
N GLY A 474 -17.78 1.79 10.65
CA GLY A 474 -16.82 2.63 11.39
C GLY A 474 -15.54 2.94 10.60
N ILE A 475 -14.98 1.92 9.91
CA ILE A 475 -13.81 2.09 9.04
C ILE A 475 -14.15 3.01 7.87
N LEU A 476 -15.30 2.76 7.22
CA LEU A 476 -15.79 3.53 6.09
C LEU A 476 -15.94 5.01 6.45
N TRP A 477 -16.62 5.30 7.56
CA TRP A 477 -16.81 6.68 8.04
C TRP A 477 -15.48 7.40 8.27
N LYS A 478 -14.51 6.73 8.90
CA LYS A 478 -13.18 7.29 9.14
C LYS A 478 -12.43 7.60 7.83
N ASN A 479 -12.49 6.67 6.86
CA ASN A 479 -11.82 6.85 5.57
C ASN A 479 -12.49 7.96 4.74
N VAL A 480 -13.82 7.99 4.70
CA VAL A 480 -14.60 9.02 4.00
C VAL A 480 -14.38 10.40 4.62
N LYS A 481 -14.43 10.50 5.95
CA LYS A 481 -14.16 11.76 6.65
C LYS A 481 -12.75 12.28 6.34
N ASN A 482 -11.75 11.39 6.38
CA ASN A 482 -10.37 11.76 6.05
C ASN A 482 -10.23 12.19 4.57
N PHE A 483 -10.91 11.51 3.66
CA PHE A 483 -10.93 11.87 2.24
C PHE A 483 -11.57 13.26 2.03
N LEU A 484 -12.75 13.50 2.57
CA LEU A 484 -13.44 14.79 2.45
C LEU A 484 -12.63 15.95 3.00
N ILE A 485 -12.07 15.81 4.22
CA ILE A 485 -11.31 16.89 4.84
C ILE A 485 -10.01 17.16 4.09
N LYS A 486 -9.28 16.12 3.70
CA LYS A 486 -7.92 16.26 3.16
C LYS A 486 -7.89 16.47 1.64
N VAL A 487 -8.71 15.73 0.92
CA VAL A 487 -8.74 15.77 -0.54
C VAL A 487 -9.76 16.79 -1.03
N GLY A 488 -10.96 16.80 -0.46
CA GLY A 488 -12.03 17.72 -0.84
C GLY A 488 -11.62 19.18 -0.67
N SER A 489 -10.98 19.54 0.47
CA SER A 489 -10.52 20.93 0.69
C SER A 489 -9.48 21.36 -0.36
N VAL A 490 -8.53 20.49 -0.69
CA VAL A 490 -7.50 20.78 -1.70
C VAL A 490 -8.12 20.91 -3.09
N MET A 491 -9.06 20.03 -3.46
CA MET A 491 -9.74 20.09 -4.78
C MET A 491 -10.53 21.40 -4.94
N ILE A 492 -11.31 21.78 -3.93
CA ILE A 492 -12.10 23.05 -3.97
C ILE A 492 -11.16 24.24 -4.09
N SER A 493 -10.11 24.31 -3.26
CA SER A 493 -9.15 25.43 -3.30
C SER A 493 -8.46 25.54 -4.66
N MET A 494 -8.07 24.42 -5.25
CA MET A 494 -7.42 24.42 -6.57
C MET A 494 -8.38 24.75 -7.70
N ASN A 495 -9.67 24.35 -7.58
CA ASN A 495 -10.68 24.73 -8.55
C ASN A 495 -10.88 26.27 -8.59
N ILE A 496 -10.87 26.92 -7.43
CA ILE A 496 -10.91 28.38 -7.33
C ILE A 496 -9.66 28.99 -8.00
N VAL A 497 -8.47 28.43 -7.79
CA VAL A 497 -7.23 28.92 -8.42
C VAL A 497 -7.30 28.78 -9.94
N ILE A 498 -7.75 27.62 -10.46
CA ILE A 498 -7.88 27.42 -11.91
C ILE A 498 -8.92 28.37 -12.51
N TRP A 499 -10.07 28.53 -11.82
CA TRP A 499 -11.07 29.50 -12.26
C TRP A 499 -10.49 30.91 -12.33
N LEU A 500 -9.72 31.36 -11.35
CA LEU A 500 -9.07 32.65 -11.33
C LEU A 500 -8.11 32.80 -12.52
N LEU A 501 -7.28 31.80 -12.78
CA LEU A 501 -6.34 31.79 -13.92
C LEU A 501 -7.06 31.77 -15.27
N SER A 502 -8.23 31.14 -15.37
CA SER A 502 -9.00 31.05 -16.62
C SER A 502 -9.87 32.29 -16.89
N SER A 503 -10.34 32.96 -15.83
CA SER A 503 -11.28 34.08 -15.90
C SER A 503 -10.64 35.47 -15.95
N PHE A 504 -9.37 35.59 -15.49
CA PHE A 504 -8.68 36.87 -15.43
C PHE A 504 -7.43 36.90 -16.32
N SER A 505 -7.14 38.10 -16.87
CA SER A 505 -5.86 38.39 -17.54
C SER A 505 -4.80 38.81 -16.52
N PHE A 506 -3.51 38.91 -16.91
CA PHE A 506 -2.44 39.42 -16.05
C PHE A 506 -2.69 40.87 -15.56
N ASN A 507 -3.54 41.64 -16.25
CA ASN A 507 -3.93 42.99 -15.85
C ASN A 507 -5.16 43.00 -14.91
N PHE A 508 -5.57 41.84 -14.37
CA PHE A 508 -6.76 41.65 -13.56
C PHE A 508 -8.08 42.09 -14.20
N SER A 509 -8.10 42.19 -15.54
CA SER A 509 -9.35 42.38 -16.28
C SER A 509 -10.08 41.05 -16.46
N TYR A 510 -11.40 41.05 -16.29
CA TYR A 510 -12.24 39.88 -16.48
C TYR A 510 -12.40 39.57 -17.97
N VAL A 511 -11.96 38.40 -18.39
CA VAL A 511 -11.78 38.03 -19.81
C VAL A 511 -13.13 37.84 -20.53
N SER A 512 -14.16 37.33 -19.87
CA SER A 512 -15.48 37.11 -20.47
C SER A 512 -16.13 38.40 -20.99
N SER A 513 -15.80 39.56 -20.36
CA SER A 513 -16.35 40.87 -20.75
C SER A 513 -15.44 41.68 -21.64
N SER A 514 -14.13 41.38 -21.69
CA SER A 514 -13.11 42.23 -22.37
C SER A 514 -12.51 41.60 -23.65
N GLY A 515 -12.81 40.35 -23.96
CA GLY A 515 -12.24 39.66 -25.13
C GLY A 515 -10.72 39.46 -25.10
N GLY A 516 -10.11 39.61 -23.89
CA GLY A 516 -8.67 39.48 -23.68
C GLY A 516 -8.18 38.04 -23.49
N THR A 517 -6.86 37.85 -23.48
CA THR A 517 -6.25 36.56 -23.19
C THR A 517 -6.21 36.29 -21.68
N SER A 518 -6.63 35.08 -21.26
CA SER A 518 -6.57 34.70 -19.86
C SER A 518 -5.13 34.41 -19.40
N MET A 519 -4.90 34.44 -18.06
CA MET A 519 -3.63 34.03 -17.49
C MET A 519 -3.31 32.57 -17.88
N LEU A 520 -4.31 31.69 -17.87
CA LEU A 520 -4.15 30.27 -18.23
C LEU A 520 -3.77 30.11 -19.70
N GLU A 521 -4.39 30.89 -20.61
CA GLU A 521 -4.04 30.91 -22.02
C GLU A 521 -2.62 31.43 -22.24
N SER A 522 -2.21 32.47 -21.55
CA SER A 522 -0.85 33.02 -21.65
C SER A 522 0.20 32.02 -21.15
N LEU A 523 -0.09 31.31 -20.05
CA LEU A 523 0.75 30.22 -19.57
C LEU A 523 0.80 29.05 -20.58
N GLY A 524 -0.34 28.71 -21.18
CA GLY A 524 -0.41 27.72 -22.24
C GLY A 524 0.47 28.09 -23.44
N LYS A 525 0.39 29.34 -23.92
CA LYS A 525 1.24 29.86 -25.02
C LYS A 525 2.73 29.83 -24.68
N PHE A 526 3.08 30.15 -23.42
CA PHE A 526 4.47 30.12 -22.95
C PHE A 526 5.02 28.67 -22.89
N LEU A 527 4.20 27.72 -22.48
CA LEU A 527 4.62 26.32 -22.33
C LEU A 527 4.50 25.52 -23.63
N ALA A 528 3.67 25.95 -24.60
CA ALA A 528 3.41 25.23 -25.85
C ALA A 528 4.68 24.79 -26.59
N PRO A 529 5.73 25.61 -26.74
CA PRO A 529 6.95 25.23 -27.44
C PRO A 529 7.64 23.98 -26.83
N ILE A 530 7.49 23.74 -25.53
CA ILE A 530 8.07 22.57 -24.86
C ILE A 530 7.42 21.27 -25.39
N PHE A 531 6.17 21.33 -25.81
CA PHE A 531 5.40 20.18 -26.32
C PHE A 531 5.49 20.01 -27.82
N ALA A 532 6.12 20.94 -28.56
CA ALA A 532 6.33 20.83 -30.02
C ALA A 532 7.03 19.52 -30.43
N PRO A 533 8.08 19.02 -29.73
CA PRO A 533 8.71 17.74 -30.06
C PRO A 533 7.80 16.52 -29.85
N LEU A 534 6.69 16.68 -29.13
CA LEU A 534 5.69 15.64 -28.92
C LEU A 534 4.55 15.70 -29.97
N GLY A 535 4.56 16.72 -30.83
CA GLY A 535 3.60 16.91 -31.91
C GLY A 535 2.28 17.58 -31.48
N PHE A 536 2.20 18.19 -30.31
CA PHE A 536 1.03 18.96 -29.83
C PHE A 536 1.47 20.25 -29.12
N ASP A 537 1.72 21.27 -29.89
CA ASP A 537 2.19 22.60 -29.48
C ASP A 537 1.07 23.65 -29.39
N ASN A 538 -0.18 23.23 -29.52
CA ASN A 538 -1.31 24.14 -29.39
C ASN A 538 -1.54 24.58 -27.95
N TRP A 539 -1.64 25.91 -27.74
CA TRP A 539 -1.84 26.48 -26.42
C TRP A 539 -3.11 25.96 -25.69
N ALA A 540 -4.19 25.69 -26.44
CA ALA A 540 -5.44 25.20 -25.87
C ALA A 540 -5.27 23.80 -25.27
N ILE A 541 -4.50 22.93 -25.95
CA ILE A 541 -4.19 21.58 -25.47
C ILE A 541 -3.32 21.66 -24.21
N VAL A 542 -2.29 22.53 -24.22
CA VAL A 542 -1.39 22.69 -23.08
C VAL A 542 -2.12 23.31 -21.87
N SER A 543 -2.99 24.30 -22.10
CA SER A 543 -3.85 24.88 -21.06
C SER A 543 -4.81 23.84 -20.46
N ALA A 544 -5.39 22.98 -21.31
CA ALA A 544 -6.24 21.88 -20.87
C ALA A 544 -5.45 20.85 -20.02
N LEU A 545 -4.20 20.55 -20.36
CA LEU A 545 -3.32 19.70 -19.53
C LEU A 545 -3.05 20.31 -18.15
N LEU A 546 -2.86 21.64 -18.07
CA LEU A 546 -2.70 22.35 -16.81
C LEU A 546 -3.98 22.27 -15.96
N ALA A 547 -5.15 22.51 -16.58
CA ALA A 547 -6.44 22.34 -15.90
C ALA A 547 -6.66 20.90 -15.44
N GLY A 548 -6.22 19.92 -16.23
CA GLY A 548 -6.27 18.50 -15.92
C GLY A 548 -5.39 18.04 -14.73
N LEU A 549 -4.56 18.91 -14.17
CA LEU A 549 -3.88 18.64 -12.90
C LEU A 549 -4.86 18.63 -11.72
N VAL A 550 -5.93 19.40 -11.79
CA VAL A 550 -6.96 19.40 -10.74
C VAL A 550 -7.78 18.12 -10.81
N ALA A 551 -8.38 17.89 -11.99
CA ALA A 551 -9.14 16.67 -12.27
C ALA A 551 -8.97 16.30 -13.74
N LYS A 552 -8.65 15.05 -14.03
CA LYS A 552 -8.29 14.60 -15.40
C LYS A 552 -9.42 14.77 -16.42
N GLU A 553 -10.66 14.63 -15.99
CA GLU A 553 -11.84 14.83 -16.86
C GLU A 553 -12.01 16.27 -17.34
N VAL A 554 -11.48 17.24 -16.61
CA VAL A 554 -11.50 18.66 -16.99
C VAL A 554 -10.72 18.91 -18.29
N VAL A 555 -9.78 18.03 -18.65
CA VAL A 555 -9.06 18.14 -19.94
C VAL A 555 -10.01 18.18 -21.13
N VAL A 556 -11.00 17.28 -21.16
CA VAL A 556 -11.97 17.20 -22.28
C VAL A 556 -12.87 18.42 -22.30
N SER A 557 -13.41 18.82 -21.16
CA SER A 557 -14.29 19.99 -21.06
C SER A 557 -13.56 21.30 -21.37
N SER A 558 -12.29 21.42 -20.96
CA SER A 558 -11.47 22.59 -21.30
C SER A 558 -11.19 22.68 -22.81
N ILE A 559 -10.84 21.56 -23.45
CA ILE A 559 -10.67 21.52 -24.92
C ILE A 559 -11.98 21.90 -25.64
N ALA A 560 -13.12 21.40 -25.18
CA ALA A 560 -14.43 21.73 -25.75
C ALA A 560 -14.74 23.23 -25.58
N MET A 561 -14.53 23.78 -24.37
CA MET A 561 -14.74 25.19 -24.05
C MET A 561 -13.86 26.12 -24.94
N PHE A 562 -12.58 25.81 -25.12
CA PHE A 562 -11.69 26.59 -25.97
C PHE A 562 -12.06 26.53 -27.47
N ASN A 563 -12.89 25.55 -27.85
CA ASN A 563 -13.47 25.45 -29.21
C ASN A 563 -14.85 26.11 -29.33
N GLY A 564 -15.32 26.82 -28.31
CA GLY A 564 -16.63 27.49 -28.32
C GLY A 564 -17.83 26.55 -28.26
N ILE A 565 -17.63 25.33 -27.72
CA ILE A 565 -18.72 24.34 -27.51
C ILE A 565 -19.23 24.54 -26.09
N ASP A 566 -20.52 24.83 -25.95
CA ASP A 566 -21.17 25.03 -24.65
C ASP A 566 -21.02 23.81 -23.71
N ALA A 567 -20.81 24.09 -22.45
CA ALA A 567 -20.64 23.06 -21.42
C ALA A 567 -21.84 22.10 -21.31
N SER A 568 -23.04 22.53 -21.67
CA SER A 568 -24.24 21.69 -21.78
C SER A 568 -24.17 20.68 -22.94
N ALA A 569 -23.49 21.01 -24.02
CA ALA A 569 -23.22 20.11 -25.14
C ALA A 569 -22.10 19.09 -24.83
N THR A 570 -21.19 19.41 -23.91
CA THR A 570 -20.12 18.48 -23.48
C THR A 570 -20.68 17.21 -22.83
N LYS A 571 -21.81 17.27 -22.16
CA LYS A 571 -22.50 16.08 -21.61
C LYS A 571 -23.07 15.17 -22.71
N LEU A 572 -23.52 15.77 -23.83
CA LEU A 572 -23.95 15.07 -25.05
C LEU A 572 -22.74 14.54 -25.85
N ILE A 573 -21.59 15.23 -25.80
CA ILE A 573 -20.35 14.81 -26.48
C ILE A 573 -19.72 13.60 -25.78
N SER A 574 -19.83 13.49 -24.48
CA SER A 574 -19.40 12.29 -23.74
C SER A 574 -20.29 11.06 -24.02
N GLN A 575 -21.52 11.28 -24.48
CA GLN A 575 -22.47 10.23 -24.87
C GLN A 575 -22.55 10.03 -26.39
N SER A 576 -22.24 11.03 -27.20
CA SER A 576 -22.23 10.94 -28.67
C SER A 576 -20.79 11.12 -29.17
N ILE A 577 -20.29 10.10 -29.76
CA ILE A 577 -18.93 9.72 -30.20
C ILE A 577 -18.26 10.69 -31.21
N LEU A 578 -18.75 11.91 -31.46
CA LEU A 578 -18.26 12.71 -32.58
C LEU A 578 -18.06 14.18 -32.20
N LEU A 579 -16.87 14.49 -31.67
CA LEU A 579 -16.25 15.79 -31.99
C LEU A 579 -15.83 15.71 -33.48
N PRO A 580 -16.31 16.59 -34.34
CA PRO A 580 -15.77 16.62 -35.71
C PRO A 580 -14.27 16.82 -35.64
N ALA A 581 -13.52 16.06 -36.43
CA ALA A 581 -12.03 16.08 -36.45
C ALA A 581 -11.45 17.48 -36.69
N SER A 582 -12.25 18.41 -37.22
CA SER A 582 -11.94 19.84 -37.45
C SER A 582 -11.89 20.66 -36.14
N VAL A 583 -12.42 20.15 -35.01
CA VAL A 583 -12.54 20.86 -33.72
C VAL A 583 -11.36 20.52 -32.81
N VAL A 584 -10.55 19.52 -33.14
CA VAL A 584 -9.41 19.11 -32.33
C VAL A 584 -8.12 19.61 -32.96
N TYR A 585 -7.37 20.44 -32.23
CA TYR A 585 -6.11 21.07 -32.66
C TYR A 585 -4.93 20.11 -32.83
N PHE A 586 -5.18 18.88 -33.30
CA PHE A 586 -4.14 17.89 -33.56
C PHE A 586 -3.88 17.77 -35.06
N SER A 587 -2.61 17.85 -35.45
CA SER A 587 -2.19 17.83 -36.85
C SER A 587 -2.17 16.42 -37.47
N SER A 588 -2.06 15.38 -36.66
CA SER A 588 -1.92 13.99 -37.12
C SER A 588 -2.43 12.96 -36.08
N LYS A 589 -2.65 11.71 -36.52
CA LYS A 589 -2.96 10.60 -35.60
C LYS A 589 -1.80 10.30 -34.65
N ALA A 590 -0.56 10.54 -35.11
CA ALA A 590 0.63 10.42 -34.32
C ALA A 590 0.64 11.42 -33.13
N SER A 591 0.22 12.68 -33.37
CA SER A 591 0.07 13.72 -32.35
C SER A 591 -0.97 13.31 -31.28
N VAL A 592 -2.11 12.79 -31.73
CA VAL A 592 -3.16 12.30 -30.81
C VAL A 592 -2.65 11.15 -29.96
N LEU A 593 -1.98 10.16 -30.56
CA LEU A 593 -1.46 9.01 -29.81
C LEU A 593 -0.42 9.45 -28.78
N SER A 594 0.48 10.37 -29.15
CA SER A 594 1.47 10.97 -28.25
C SER A 594 0.80 11.70 -27.07
N PHE A 595 -0.23 12.51 -27.36
CA PHE A 595 -1.00 13.21 -26.33
C PHE A 595 -1.70 12.23 -25.37
N LEU A 596 -2.34 11.17 -25.89
CA LEU A 596 -2.99 10.15 -25.05
C LEU A 596 -1.98 9.42 -24.16
N VAL A 597 -0.79 9.11 -24.67
CA VAL A 597 0.31 8.52 -23.90
C VAL A 597 0.82 9.51 -22.85
N PHE A 598 0.97 10.78 -23.20
CA PHE A 598 1.32 11.80 -22.22
C PHE A 598 0.26 11.91 -21.13
N CYS A 599 -1.03 11.96 -21.47
CA CYS A 599 -2.15 11.98 -20.51
C CYS A 599 -2.19 10.74 -19.61
N LEU A 600 -1.76 9.59 -20.11
CA LEU A 600 -1.63 8.37 -19.30
C LEU A 600 -0.58 8.53 -18.22
N LEU A 601 0.61 9.04 -18.56
CA LEU A 601 1.82 8.94 -17.75
C LEU A 601 2.16 10.22 -16.97
N TYR A 602 1.63 11.40 -17.35
CA TYR A 602 1.97 12.65 -16.67
C TYR A 602 1.37 12.73 -15.26
N THR A 603 1.88 13.66 -14.50
CA THR A 603 1.56 13.91 -13.09
C THR A 603 0.10 13.63 -12.74
N PRO A 604 -0.18 12.90 -11.66
CA PRO A 604 -1.53 12.58 -11.25
C PRO A 604 -2.29 13.83 -10.81
N CYS A 605 -3.61 13.68 -10.59
CA CYS A 605 -4.43 14.76 -10.08
C CYS A 605 -3.94 15.23 -8.71
N ILE A 606 -4.26 16.47 -8.36
CA ILE A 606 -3.79 17.11 -7.14
C ILE A 606 -4.22 16.35 -5.88
N ALA A 607 -5.36 15.66 -5.93
CA ALA A 607 -5.82 14.73 -4.90
C ALA A 607 -4.81 13.60 -4.65
N SER A 608 -4.26 13.01 -5.72
CA SER A 608 -3.23 11.96 -5.61
C SER A 608 -1.90 12.51 -5.12
N ILE A 609 -1.51 13.70 -5.55
CA ILE A 609 -0.29 14.38 -5.07
C ILE A 609 -0.40 14.64 -3.55
N SER A 610 -1.54 15.18 -3.10
CA SER A 610 -1.80 15.41 -1.66
C SER A 610 -1.71 14.12 -0.86
N MET A 611 -2.24 13.03 -1.39
CA MET A 611 -2.18 11.72 -0.74
C MET A 611 -0.75 11.15 -0.74
N LEU A 612 0.02 11.29 -1.82
CA LEU A 612 1.44 10.92 -1.86
C LEU A 612 2.24 11.67 -0.78
N MET A 613 2.04 12.99 -0.65
CA MET A 613 2.72 13.79 0.38
C MET A 613 2.43 13.28 1.80
N GLN A 614 1.22 12.79 2.05
CA GLN A 614 0.81 12.28 3.35
C GLN A 614 1.35 10.87 3.62
N GLU A 615 1.37 9.98 2.63
CA GLU A 615 1.74 8.58 2.83
C GLU A 615 3.24 8.34 2.75
N ILE A 616 3.96 9.04 1.86
CA ILE A 616 5.40 8.82 1.63
C ILE A 616 6.27 10.05 1.91
N GLY A 617 5.66 11.19 2.22
CA GLY A 617 6.34 12.44 2.56
C GLY A 617 6.76 13.29 1.36
N LYS A 618 7.04 14.59 1.59
CA LYS A 618 7.31 15.59 0.55
C LYS A 618 8.46 15.20 -0.38
N LYS A 619 9.59 14.73 0.18
CA LYS A 619 10.81 14.38 -0.59
C LYS A 619 10.53 13.32 -1.67
N TRP A 620 9.85 12.24 -1.31
CA TRP A 620 9.54 11.14 -2.22
C TRP A 620 8.45 11.52 -3.23
N THR A 621 7.51 12.38 -2.84
CA THR A 621 6.48 12.90 -3.74
C THR A 621 7.10 13.78 -4.84
N PHE A 622 7.98 14.72 -4.50
CA PHE A 622 8.65 15.54 -5.52
C PHE A 622 9.52 14.70 -6.46
N LEU A 623 10.25 13.73 -5.93
CA LEU A 623 11.01 12.79 -6.75
C LEU A 623 10.09 12.00 -7.69
N GLY A 624 8.95 11.53 -7.18
CA GLY A 624 7.95 10.80 -7.98
C GLY A 624 7.40 11.65 -9.12
N ILE A 625 6.97 12.87 -8.84
CA ILE A 625 6.47 13.81 -9.86
C ILE A 625 7.54 14.07 -10.94
N ALA A 626 8.79 14.26 -10.54
CA ALA A 626 9.88 14.47 -11.51
C ALA A 626 10.10 13.24 -12.39
N ILE A 627 10.06 12.02 -11.82
CA ILE A 627 10.17 10.77 -12.57
C ILE A 627 8.98 10.60 -13.52
N GLU A 628 7.75 10.90 -13.06
CA GLU A 628 6.52 10.80 -13.86
C GLU A 628 6.56 11.75 -15.07
N LEU A 629 6.88 13.04 -14.85
CA LEU A 629 6.99 14.03 -15.92
C LEU A 629 8.06 13.65 -16.95
N PHE A 630 9.24 13.24 -16.46
CA PHE A 630 10.32 12.79 -17.33
C PHE A 630 9.91 11.55 -18.14
N THR A 631 9.29 10.57 -17.51
CA THR A 631 8.84 9.34 -18.15
C THR A 631 7.72 9.62 -19.15
N ALA A 632 6.75 10.48 -18.79
CA ALA A 632 5.65 10.88 -19.68
C ALA A 632 6.19 11.57 -20.93
N TYR A 633 7.11 12.51 -20.76
CA TYR A 633 7.73 13.22 -21.87
C TYR A 633 8.51 12.28 -22.78
N LEU A 634 9.37 11.44 -22.22
CA LEU A 634 10.22 10.51 -22.97
C LEU A 634 9.39 9.49 -23.76
N VAL A 635 8.39 8.86 -23.10
CA VAL A 635 7.56 7.84 -23.75
C VAL A 635 6.65 8.47 -24.80
N ALA A 636 6.07 9.65 -24.53
CA ALA A 636 5.27 10.38 -25.53
C ALA A 636 6.12 10.80 -26.73
N PHE A 637 7.35 11.29 -26.52
CA PHE A 637 8.29 11.64 -27.58
C PHE A 637 8.63 10.43 -28.47
N VAL A 638 8.95 9.30 -27.85
CA VAL A 638 9.21 8.05 -28.61
C VAL A 638 7.96 7.62 -29.37
N THR A 639 6.79 7.68 -28.74
CA THR A 639 5.52 7.31 -29.37
C THR A 639 5.21 8.21 -30.58
N TYR A 640 5.40 9.53 -30.42
CA TYR A 640 5.21 10.47 -31.54
C TYR A 640 6.09 10.14 -32.74
N ASN A 641 7.41 10.03 -32.51
CA ASN A 641 8.36 9.77 -33.59
C ASN A 641 8.13 8.42 -34.26
N VAL A 642 7.81 7.38 -33.50
CA VAL A 642 7.49 6.06 -34.04
C VAL A 642 6.19 6.11 -34.83
N ALA A 643 5.11 6.68 -34.28
CA ALA A 643 3.83 6.76 -34.97
C ALA A 643 3.90 7.66 -36.23
N PHE A 644 4.60 8.79 -36.17
CA PHE A 644 4.81 9.69 -37.32
C PHE A 644 5.63 8.99 -38.41
N ALA A 645 6.65 8.22 -38.03
CA ALA A 645 7.40 7.43 -39.01
C ALA A 645 6.52 6.37 -39.71
N PHE A 646 5.56 5.76 -38.97
CA PHE A 646 4.56 4.87 -39.59
C PHE A 646 3.60 5.59 -40.54
N GLU A 647 3.20 6.83 -40.24
CA GLU A 647 2.34 7.64 -41.12
C GLU A 647 3.06 8.05 -42.40
N VAL A 648 4.33 8.45 -42.31
CA VAL A 648 5.10 9.01 -43.44
C VAL A 648 5.79 7.94 -44.30
N PHE A 649 6.38 6.91 -43.66
CA PHE A 649 7.24 5.93 -44.37
C PHE A 649 6.58 4.55 -44.53
N GLY A 650 5.33 4.36 -44.11
CA GLY A 650 4.66 3.06 -44.14
C GLY A 650 5.28 2.05 -43.15
N PHE A 651 4.96 0.75 -43.32
CA PHE A 651 5.24 -0.25 -42.29
C PHE A 651 6.72 -0.66 -42.11
N VAL A 652 7.51 -0.61 -43.18
CA VAL A 652 8.84 -1.28 -43.21
C VAL A 652 9.92 -0.52 -42.44
N LYS A 653 10.08 0.79 -42.69
CA LYS A 653 11.16 1.59 -42.07
C LYS A 653 10.96 1.80 -40.55
N PRO A 654 9.73 2.12 -40.07
CA PRO A 654 9.49 2.27 -38.64
C PRO A 654 9.66 0.97 -37.85
N PHE A 655 9.33 -0.19 -38.43
CA PHE A 655 9.54 -1.48 -37.86
C PHE A 655 11.03 -1.74 -37.55
N LEU A 656 11.91 -1.37 -38.47
CA LEU A 656 13.36 -1.45 -38.31
C LEU A 656 13.88 -0.50 -37.22
N ILE A 657 13.31 0.70 -37.10
CA ILE A 657 13.66 1.67 -36.06
C ILE A 657 13.20 1.15 -34.69
N LEU A 658 11.99 0.61 -34.58
CA LEU A 658 11.48 0.00 -33.34
C LEU A 658 12.33 -1.20 -32.92
N LEU A 659 12.72 -2.06 -33.88
CA LEU A 659 13.61 -3.19 -33.65
C LEU A 659 14.99 -2.72 -33.18
N ALA A 660 15.53 -1.66 -33.76
CA ALA A 660 16.80 -1.05 -33.33
C ALA A 660 16.72 -0.47 -31.92
N ILE A 661 15.62 0.22 -31.56
CA ILE A 661 15.41 0.74 -30.20
C ILE A 661 15.31 -0.41 -29.20
N ILE A 662 14.56 -1.46 -29.50
CA ILE A 662 14.44 -2.66 -28.64
C ILE A 662 15.80 -3.34 -28.50
N THR A 663 16.58 -3.48 -29.56
CA THR A 663 17.92 -4.08 -29.49
C THR A 663 18.89 -3.23 -28.68
N ILE A 664 18.83 -1.90 -28.79
CA ILE A 664 19.64 -0.97 -27.98
C ILE A 664 19.26 -1.06 -26.49
N LEU A 665 17.96 -1.10 -26.17
CA LEU A 665 17.48 -1.29 -24.80
C LEU A 665 17.92 -2.65 -24.24
N PHE A 666 17.84 -3.71 -25.06
CA PHE A 666 18.28 -5.04 -24.66
C PHE A 666 19.81 -5.09 -24.46
N ALA A 667 20.57 -4.44 -25.34
CA ALA A 667 22.02 -4.29 -25.21
C ALA A 667 22.39 -3.48 -23.95
N PHE A 668 21.66 -2.42 -23.65
CA PHE A 668 21.86 -1.60 -22.45
C PHE A 668 21.60 -2.41 -21.16
N VAL A 669 20.51 -3.17 -21.12
CA VAL A 669 20.20 -4.10 -20.00
C VAL A 669 21.27 -5.19 -19.89
N PHE A 670 21.76 -5.70 -21.02
CA PHE A 670 22.83 -6.72 -21.06
C PHE A 670 24.16 -6.16 -20.56
N VAL A 671 24.50 -4.92 -20.93
CA VAL A 671 25.70 -4.21 -20.46
C VAL A 671 25.63 -3.97 -18.95
N ILE A 672 24.48 -3.53 -18.43
CA ILE A 672 24.27 -3.37 -16.98
C ILE A 672 24.43 -4.71 -16.25
N LYS A 673 23.87 -5.81 -16.80
CA LYS A 673 24.06 -7.16 -16.26
C LYS A 673 25.53 -7.60 -16.29
N LYS A 674 26.26 -7.28 -17.35
CA LYS A 674 27.68 -7.62 -17.51
C LYS A 674 28.59 -6.83 -16.56
N ILE A 675 28.27 -5.54 -16.31
CA ILE A 675 28.96 -4.70 -15.33
C ILE A 675 28.71 -5.22 -13.91
N LYS A 676 27.48 -5.64 -13.57
CA LYS A 676 27.19 -6.27 -12.28
C LYS A 676 27.92 -7.62 -12.10
N ARG A 677 27.96 -8.46 -13.14
CA ARG A 677 28.72 -9.73 -13.11
C ARG A 677 30.22 -9.51 -12.91
N LYS A 678 30.82 -8.49 -13.53
CA LYS A 678 32.25 -8.15 -13.30
C LYS A 678 32.51 -7.70 -11.86
N LYS A 679 31.62 -6.92 -11.23
CA LYS A 679 31.77 -6.55 -9.81
C LYS A 679 31.63 -7.74 -8.87
N THR A 680 30.78 -8.72 -9.18
CA THR A 680 30.59 -9.94 -8.37
C THR A 680 31.76 -10.92 -8.58
N CYS A 681 32.33 -11.02 -9.78
CA CYS A 681 33.51 -11.85 -10.04
C CYS A 681 34.80 -11.25 -9.44
N ALA A 682 34.98 -9.92 -9.45
CA ALA A 682 36.11 -9.27 -8.79
C ALA A 682 36.12 -9.50 -7.28
N PHE A 683 34.95 -9.61 -6.65
CA PHE A 683 34.82 -9.96 -5.23
C PHE A 683 35.14 -11.44 -4.96
N CYS A 684 34.83 -12.34 -5.91
CA CYS A 684 35.10 -13.77 -5.83
C CYS A 684 36.61 -14.10 -6.10
N GLU A 685 37.27 -13.33 -6.97
CA GLU A 685 38.74 -13.48 -7.21
C GLU A 685 39.57 -13.02 -6.01
N THR A 686 39.12 -11.99 -5.29
CA THR A 686 39.75 -11.56 -4.03
C THR A 686 39.64 -12.64 -2.94
N CYS A 687 38.51 -13.37 -2.87
CA CYS A 687 38.33 -14.52 -1.98
C CYS A 687 39.18 -15.75 -2.39
N LYS A 688 39.37 -16.03 -3.69
CA LYS A 688 40.22 -17.14 -4.16
C LYS A 688 41.71 -16.90 -3.90
N ASN A 689 42.15 -15.66 -3.91
CA ASN A 689 43.53 -15.32 -3.58
C ASN A 689 43.83 -15.36 -2.07
N CYS A 690 42.82 -15.17 -1.20
CA CYS A 690 42.96 -15.42 0.24
C CYS A 690 43.19 -16.92 0.58
N HIS A 691 42.52 -17.82 -0.13
CA HIS A 691 42.69 -19.27 0.10
C HIS A 691 44.04 -19.83 -0.44
N LYS A 692 44.65 -19.17 -1.44
CA LYS A 692 45.96 -19.61 -1.99
C LYS A 692 47.15 -19.15 -1.14
N ASN A 693 47.00 -18.16 -0.28
CA ASN A 693 48.07 -17.69 0.62
C ASN A 693 48.04 -18.35 2.01
N GLN A 694 47.10 -19.26 2.28
CA GLN A 694 47.06 -20.06 3.52
C GLN A 694 47.58 -21.50 3.33
N SER A 695 48.04 -21.84 2.12
CA SER A 695 48.67 -23.14 1.82
C SER A 695 50.12 -23.01 1.34
N LYS A 696 50.85 -22.00 1.86
CA LYS A 696 52.31 -21.94 1.81
C LYS A 696 52.89 -21.67 3.19
#